data_9bbb6bb469e8a93ad07e921141b93eff
#
_entry.id   9bbb6bb469e8a93ad07e921141b93eff
#
_cell.length_a   1.000
_cell.length_b   1.000
_cell.length_c   1.000
_cell.angle_alpha   90.00
_cell.angle_beta   90.00
_cell.angle_gamma   90.00
#
_symmetry.space_group_name_H-M   'P 1'
#
loop_
_entity.id
_entity.type
_entity.pdbx_description
1 polymer ?
#
loop_
_entity_poly.entity_id
_entity_poly.type
_entity_poly.pdbx_seq_one_letter_code
_entity_poly.pdbx_strand_id
1 'polypeptide(L)'
;MNILIPNSWLSDYLETNATPQQFADAMSLTSVSIERIEKVGDDFVYDIEVTTNRPDLMSIVGIAREASAVLPQQGFTAKFKPHTVDHTPTTSKSDMLTISSDPTLINRIMAVVLEIDLHASPEYISDRLTKTGVRSINNAVDVTNYIMREIGHPSHVFDYDRLNNHTLNIRRSKKGEKITTLDGKEYTLPGNDIVADDGNGTIIDLLGIMGTANSVVIDTTKRIVLFLDNNNHNLLRKTSMNLGIRTEAAVLNEKGVNPDIMLPTLVTGIELLKKHANAKVISPIIDIYPNKTKPKTIKVTKDKIDSVIGIEIPQKTVVDILESLGFGVTVKENEFTVEIFTSRVNDIDIPEDIIEEVARVYGYHKIPNSLPALTEQANYHQDKNEFYWIQKVKEAFKFWGFTEVYTYSLVTEELFDGPIENALKLKNPLTEDKTYLRNSLVPSVIDVANQNKANNLQLFEIANVYLKKNKGLPDEVLHLAVVVRKEKASFFDGKGIVESVAKILGITTISFEKKKDGIEGADIMLSGKNIGSIEADEDITVEINVQELLKHANSKKIYKEPAKFPPLIEDVRVEIPAHYPFAKIEKALKESSELVHSISLLDVYKNKKTFRIVYLSRTRSLTTGDIQPIRKGIEDILTTQFKATLG
;
A
#
# COMPACT_ATOMS: atom_id res chain seq x y z
N MET A 1 -15.67 -4.39 -1.93
CA MET A 1 -16.66 -5.52 -1.84
C MET A 1 -17.93 -5.09 -2.55
N ASN A 2 -18.50 -5.96 -3.37
CA ASN A 2 -19.67 -5.55 -4.15
C ASN A 2 -20.97 -6.08 -3.53
N ILE A 3 -22.02 -5.24 -3.59
CA ILE A 3 -23.37 -5.63 -3.23
C ILE A 3 -24.33 -5.17 -4.34
N LEU A 4 -25.29 -6.03 -4.68
CA LEU A 4 -26.34 -5.70 -5.62
C LEU A 4 -27.57 -5.18 -4.86
N ILE A 5 -28.02 -3.97 -5.21
CA ILE A 5 -29.15 -3.29 -4.56
C ILE A 5 -30.25 -3.00 -5.58
N PRO A 6 -31.41 -3.70 -5.52
CA PRO A 6 -32.57 -3.37 -6.33
C PRO A 6 -33.17 -2.03 -5.89
N ASN A 7 -33.43 -1.13 -6.82
CA ASN A 7 -34.02 0.19 -6.53
C ASN A 7 -35.43 0.08 -5.92
N SER A 8 -36.23 -0.89 -6.36
CA SER A 8 -37.53 -1.15 -5.76
C SER A 8 -37.46 -1.56 -4.28
N TRP A 9 -36.41 -2.33 -3.89
CA TRP A 9 -36.22 -2.68 -2.49
C TRP A 9 -35.68 -1.51 -1.67
N LEU A 10 -34.71 -0.75 -2.25
CA LEU A 10 -34.17 0.45 -1.63
C LEU A 10 -35.28 1.47 -1.30
N SER A 11 -36.29 1.60 -2.16
CA SER A 11 -37.41 2.53 -1.99
C SER A 11 -38.33 2.24 -0.78
N ASP A 12 -38.26 1.01 -0.22
CA ASP A 12 -38.94 0.68 1.04
C ASP A 12 -38.36 1.50 2.21
N TYR A 13 -37.06 1.84 2.14
CA TYR A 13 -36.30 2.51 3.19
C TYR A 13 -35.84 3.92 2.85
N LEU A 14 -35.87 4.30 1.57
CA LEU A 14 -35.48 5.63 1.08
C LEU A 14 -36.57 6.25 0.22
N GLU A 15 -37.06 7.42 0.64
CA GLU A 15 -37.89 8.26 -0.17
C GLU A 15 -37.04 9.39 -0.78
N THR A 16 -36.93 9.45 -2.10
CA THR A 16 -36.13 10.46 -2.80
C THR A 16 -36.74 10.85 -4.14
N ASN A 17 -36.44 12.06 -4.62
CA ASN A 17 -36.78 12.53 -5.96
C ASN A 17 -35.62 12.32 -6.97
N ALA A 18 -34.50 11.76 -6.56
CA ALA A 18 -33.38 11.45 -7.46
C ALA A 18 -33.76 10.28 -8.39
N THR A 19 -33.49 10.43 -9.68
CA THR A 19 -33.56 9.32 -10.63
C THR A 19 -32.45 8.29 -10.33
N PRO A 20 -32.54 7.03 -10.81
CA PRO A 20 -31.50 6.03 -10.59
C PRO A 20 -30.09 6.50 -10.98
N GLN A 21 -29.95 7.23 -12.08
CA GLN A 21 -28.65 7.78 -12.49
C GLN A 21 -28.18 8.89 -11.56
N GLN A 22 -29.05 9.81 -11.16
CA GLN A 22 -28.70 10.88 -10.22
C GLN A 22 -28.33 10.34 -8.83
N PHE A 23 -29.02 9.28 -8.39
CA PHE A 23 -28.65 8.56 -7.18
C PHE A 23 -27.22 7.99 -7.28
N ALA A 24 -26.92 7.29 -8.38
CA ALA A 24 -25.62 6.70 -8.61
C ALA A 24 -24.50 7.75 -8.66
N ASP A 25 -24.73 8.83 -9.39
CA ASP A 25 -23.75 9.92 -9.52
C ASP A 25 -23.47 10.58 -8.16
N ALA A 26 -24.52 10.87 -7.38
CA ALA A 26 -24.39 11.50 -6.06
C ALA A 26 -23.66 10.60 -5.06
N MET A 27 -24.01 9.31 -5.01
CA MET A 27 -23.38 8.35 -4.11
C MET A 27 -21.91 8.10 -4.48
N SER A 28 -21.57 8.01 -5.77
CA SER A 28 -20.22 7.80 -6.26
C SER A 28 -19.30 9.00 -6.00
N LEU A 29 -19.84 10.20 -5.94
CA LEU A 29 -19.06 11.41 -5.62
C LEU A 29 -18.67 11.51 -4.14
N THR A 30 -19.34 10.80 -3.24
CA THR A 30 -19.27 11.16 -1.80
C THR A 30 -19.18 9.98 -0.85
N SER A 31 -19.51 8.76 -1.25
CA SER A 31 -19.61 7.63 -0.32
C SER A 31 -19.11 6.29 -0.90
N VAL A 32 -19.88 5.68 -1.80
CA VAL A 32 -19.61 4.34 -2.36
C VAL A 32 -19.45 4.44 -3.87
N SER A 33 -18.69 3.53 -4.49
CA SER A 33 -18.60 3.49 -5.95
C SER A 33 -19.75 2.67 -6.53
N ILE A 34 -20.56 3.30 -7.36
CA ILE A 34 -21.59 2.59 -8.13
C ILE A 34 -20.99 2.23 -9.50
N GLU A 35 -20.59 0.97 -9.64
CA GLU A 35 -19.87 0.47 -10.81
C GLU A 35 -20.78 0.35 -12.03
N ARG A 36 -22.05 -0.06 -11.79
CA ARG A 36 -23.04 -0.27 -12.85
C ARG A 36 -24.45 -0.08 -12.35
N ILE A 37 -25.33 0.31 -13.28
CA ILE A 37 -26.79 0.30 -13.12
C ILE A 37 -27.33 -0.64 -14.18
N GLU A 38 -27.92 -1.76 -13.78
CA GLU A 38 -28.53 -2.72 -14.69
C GLU A 38 -30.05 -2.63 -14.64
N LYS A 39 -30.69 -2.63 -15.80
CA LYS A 39 -32.16 -2.73 -15.88
C LYS A 39 -32.55 -4.21 -15.88
N VAL A 40 -33.27 -4.65 -14.84
CA VAL A 40 -33.74 -6.02 -14.68
C VAL A 40 -35.28 -6.02 -14.61
N GLY A 41 -35.92 -6.38 -15.70
CA GLY A 41 -37.37 -6.21 -15.86
C GLY A 41 -37.78 -4.73 -15.79
N ASP A 42 -38.66 -4.40 -14.86
CA ASP A 42 -39.12 -3.01 -14.64
C ASP A 42 -38.30 -2.30 -13.53
N ASP A 43 -37.29 -2.94 -12.98
CA ASP A 43 -36.48 -2.43 -11.90
C ASP A 43 -35.05 -2.05 -12.36
N PHE A 44 -34.34 -1.28 -11.54
CA PHE A 44 -32.92 -1.02 -11.69
C PHE A 44 -32.16 -1.68 -10.54
N VAL A 45 -31.02 -2.28 -10.84
CA VAL A 45 -30.13 -2.90 -9.84
C VAL A 45 -28.79 -2.17 -9.87
N TYR A 46 -28.38 -1.63 -8.74
CA TYR A 46 -27.08 -1.01 -8.56
C TYR A 46 -26.04 -2.05 -8.15
N ASP A 47 -24.91 -2.12 -8.87
CA ASP A 47 -23.71 -2.83 -8.45
C ASP A 47 -22.82 -1.84 -7.70
N ILE A 48 -22.75 -1.99 -6.40
CA ILE A 48 -22.11 -1.03 -5.48
C ILE A 48 -20.84 -1.65 -4.90
N GLU A 49 -19.69 -1.01 -5.13
CA GLU A 49 -18.47 -1.32 -4.42
C GLU A 49 -18.42 -0.56 -3.09
N VAL A 50 -18.35 -1.31 -2.00
CA VAL A 50 -18.23 -0.80 -0.63
C VAL A 50 -16.81 -1.03 -0.14
N THR A 51 -16.21 -0.02 0.48
CA THR A 51 -14.88 -0.12 1.11
C THR A 51 -14.90 -1.07 2.31
N THR A 52 -13.76 -1.67 2.62
CA THR A 52 -13.68 -2.74 3.62
C THR A 52 -13.93 -2.29 5.05
N ASN A 53 -13.80 -1.00 5.35
CA ASN A 53 -14.07 -0.36 6.64
C ASN A 53 -15.55 -0.04 6.85
N ARG A 54 -16.39 -0.13 5.80
CA ARG A 54 -17.80 0.23 5.84
C ARG A 54 -18.76 -0.98 5.71
N PRO A 55 -18.62 -2.03 6.56
CA PRO A 55 -19.56 -3.16 6.51
C PRO A 55 -21.02 -2.76 6.79
N ASP A 56 -21.25 -1.63 7.43
CA ASP A 56 -22.59 -1.05 7.66
C ASP A 56 -23.33 -0.69 6.37
N LEU A 57 -22.62 -0.49 5.25
CA LEU A 57 -23.20 -0.20 3.93
C LEU A 57 -23.46 -1.47 3.10
N MET A 58 -23.11 -2.65 3.58
CA MET A 58 -23.36 -3.92 2.90
C MET A 58 -24.80 -4.41 3.07
N SER A 59 -25.77 -3.51 3.03
CA SER A 59 -27.20 -3.81 3.17
C SER A 59 -28.09 -2.74 2.55
N ILE A 60 -29.35 -3.11 2.25
CA ILE A 60 -30.37 -2.17 1.75
C ILE A 60 -30.56 -1.01 2.73
N VAL A 61 -30.74 -1.33 4.02
CA VAL A 61 -30.96 -0.34 5.09
C VAL A 61 -29.73 0.56 5.26
N GLY A 62 -28.53 0.00 5.18
CA GLY A 62 -27.29 0.75 5.29
C GLY A 62 -27.13 1.78 4.16
N ILE A 63 -27.33 1.37 2.92
CA ILE A 63 -27.30 2.26 1.76
C ILE A 63 -28.41 3.33 1.82
N ALA A 64 -29.61 2.96 2.25
CA ALA A 64 -30.71 3.93 2.40
C ALA A 64 -30.39 5.03 3.43
N ARG A 65 -29.82 4.64 4.59
CA ARG A 65 -29.39 5.56 5.63
C ARG A 65 -28.30 6.50 5.12
N GLU A 66 -27.28 5.99 4.47
CA GLU A 66 -26.19 6.76 3.90
C GLU A 66 -26.68 7.75 2.84
N ALA A 67 -27.50 7.27 1.91
CA ALA A 67 -28.08 8.09 0.85
C ALA A 67 -28.94 9.24 1.40
N SER A 68 -29.62 9.03 2.53
CA SER A 68 -30.42 10.09 3.17
C SER A 68 -29.59 11.26 3.69
N ALA A 69 -28.32 11.03 4.01
CA ALA A 69 -27.38 12.07 4.41
C ALA A 69 -26.68 12.73 3.19
N VAL A 70 -26.39 11.94 2.16
CA VAL A 70 -25.64 12.39 0.98
C VAL A 70 -26.50 13.19 0.01
N LEU A 71 -27.68 12.68 -0.37
CA LEU A 71 -28.53 13.25 -1.43
C LEU A 71 -28.94 14.72 -1.18
N PRO A 72 -29.30 15.13 0.06
CA PRO A 72 -29.63 16.53 0.32
C PRO A 72 -28.49 17.51 0.04
N GLN A 73 -27.25 17.09 0.29
CA GLN A 73 -26.08 17.91 0.00
C GLN A 73 -25.80 18.02 -1.51
N GLN A 74 -26.40 17.14 -2.32
CA GLN A 74 -26.31 17.16 -3.79
C GLN A 74 -27.55 17.78 -4.45
N GLY A 75 -28.45 18.37 -3.65
CA GLY A 75 -29.63 19.11 -4.15
C GLY A 75 -30.88 18.26 -4.37
N PHE A 76 -30.91 17.02 -3.87
CA PHE A 76 -32.08 16.15 -3.94
C PHE A 76 -32.81 16.10 -2.60
N THR A 77 -34.08 15.77 -2.60
CA THR A 77 -34.77 15.40 -1.37
C THR A 77 -34.48 13.95 -1.03
N ALA A 78 -34.23 13.67 0.24
CA ALA A 78 -34.07 12.30 0.71
C ALA A 78 -34.59 12.18 2.14
N LYS A 79 -35.29 11.08 2.42
CA LYS A 79 -35.80 10.76 3.75
C LYS A 79 -35.62 9.27 4.02
N PHE A 80 -34.85 8.97 5.05
CA PHE A 80 -34.71 7.61 5.55
C PHE A 80 -36.00 7.18 6.29
N LYS A 81 -36.46 5.98 5.99
CA LYS A 81 -37.53 5.30 6.72
C LYS A 81 -36.86 4.23 7.61
N PRO A 82 -36.68 4.50 8.90
CA PRO A 82 -35.92 3.58 9.76
C PRO A 82 -36.61 2.22 9.84
N HIS A 83 -35.81 1.17 9.84
CA HIS A 83 -36.27 -0.17 10.16
C HIS A 83 -36.56 -0.24 11.65
N THR A 84 -37.84 -0.25 12.02
CA THR A 84 -38.28 -0.31 13.41
C THR A 84 -38.72 -1.73 13.76
N VAL A 85 -38.24 -2.22 14.88
CA VAL A 85 -38.69 -3.48 15.47
C VAL A 85 -39.17 -3.22 16.89
N ASP A 86 -40.21 -3.95 17.29
CA ASP A 86 -40.69 -3.88 18.66
C ASP A 86 -39.68 -4.45 19.64
N HIS A 87 -39.65 -3.90 20.84
CA HIS A 87 -38.82 -4.43 21.91
C HIS A 87 -39.30 -5.84 22.27
N THR A 88 -38.47 -6.85 21.96
CA THR A 88 -38.76 -8.25 22.29
C THR A 88 -37.87 -8.67 23.46
N PRO A 89 -38.42 -9.23 24.54
CA PRO A 89 -37.64 -9.71 25.68
C PRO A 89 -36.69 -10.82 25.30
N THR A 90 -35.48 -10.79 25.82
CA THR A 90 -34.45 -11.81 25.60
C THR A 90 -34.03 -12.45 26.92
N THR A 91 -33.47 -13.66 26.86
CA THR A 91 -32.94 -14.41 27.99
C THR A 91 -31.61 -15.05 27.62
N SER A 92 -30.78 -15.36 28.61
CA SER A 92 -29.52 -16.10 28.36
C SER A 92 -29.69 -17.62 28.38
N LYS A 93 -30.90 -18.15 28.73
CA LYS A 93 -31.16 -19.58 28.89
C LYS A 93 -32.52 -19.98 28.33
N SER A 94 -32.62 -21.20 27.88
CA SER A 94 -33.88 -21.85 27.43
C SER A 94 -33.83 -23.34 27.75
N ASP A 95 -34.96 -23.91 28.09
CA ASP A 95 -35.09 -25.38 28.31
C ASP A 95 -35.13 -26.14 26.98
N MET A 96 -35.40 -25.47 25.87
CA MET A 96 -35.47 -26.06 24.53
C MET A 96 -34.15 -26.15 23.81
N LEU A 97 -33.22 -25.21 24.04
CA LEU A 97 -31.94 -25.13 23.34
C LEU A 97 -30.85 -24.73 24.32
N THR A 98 -29.82 -25.54 24.40
CA THR A 98 -28.64 -25.27 25.21
C THR A 98 -27.54 -24.68 24.31
N ILE A 99 -27.03 -23.49 24.67
CA ILE A 99 -25.89 -22.88 23.98
C ILE A 99 -24.78 -22.68 24.99
N SER A 100 -23.60 -23.23 24.69
CA SER A 100 -22.37 -22.99 25.44
C SER A 100 -21.31 -22.38 24.50
N SER A 101 -20.53 -21.48 25.01
CA SER A 101 -19.53 -20.78 24.19
C SER A 101 -18.34 -20.28 25.00
N ASP A 102 -17.17 -20.23 24.35
CA ASP A 102 -16.00 -19.53 24.87
C ASP A 102 -16.12 -18.03 24.52
N PRO A 103 -16.14 -17.12 25.51
CA PRO A 103 -16.25 -15.68 25.27
C PRO A 103 -15.12 -15.07 24.42
N THR A 104 -13.99 -15.76 24.27
CA THR A 104 -12.89 -15.32 23.42
C THR A 104 -13.12 -15.57 21.93
N LEU A 105 -14.11 -16.42 21.59
CA LEU A 105 -14.43 -16.80 20.22
C LEU A 105 -15.57 -15.97 19.64
N ILE A 106 -16.48 -15.48 20.51
CA ILE A 106 -17.71 -14.82 20.09
C ILE A 106 -17.87 -13.44 20.72
N ASN A 107 -18.50 -12.54 19.98
CA ASN A 107 -18.98 -11.26 20.52
C ASN A 107 -20.42 -11.38 21.01
N ARG A 108 -21.32 -11.98 20.18
CA ARG A 108 -22.74 -12.17 20.52
C ARG A 108 -23.31 -13.40 19.80
N ILE A 109 -24.25 -14.08 20.43
CA ILE A 109 -25.08 -15.14 19.85
C ILE A 109 -26.53 -14.84 20.16
N MET A 110 -27.37 -15.00 19.14
CA MET A 110 -28.83 -14.96 19.32
C MET A 110 -29.46 -16.16 18.66
N ALA A 111 -30.48 -16.75 19.30
CA ALA A 111 -31.20 -17.92 18.78
C ALA A 111 -32.63 -17.91 19.25
N VAL A 112 -33.49 -18.53 18.43
CA VAL A 112 -34.90 -18.82 18.80
C VAL A 112 -35.35 -20.08 18.09
N VAL A 113 -36.19 -20.90 18.77
CA VAL A 113 -36.80 -22.09 18.19
C VAL A 113 -38.20 -21.75 17.68
N LEU A 114 -38.51 -22.18 16.45
CA LEU A 114 -39.81 -21.96 15.82
C LEU A 114 -40.35 -23.28 15.23
N GLU A 115 -41.64 -23.48 15.29
CA GLU A 115 -42.35 -24.41 14.41
C GLU A 115 -42.65 -23.67 13.09
N ILE A 116 -42.53 -24.36 11.95
CA ILE A 116 -42.77 -23.79 10.64
C ILE A 116 -43.46 -24.74 9.67
N ASP A 117 -44.08 -24.18 8.66
CA ASP A 117 -44.48 -24.89 7.45
C ASP A 117 -43.50 -24.58 6.33
N LEU A 118 -42.74 -25.58 5.91
CA LEU A 118 -41.71 -25.41 4.86
C LEU A 118 -42.35 -25.53 3.48
N HIS A 119 -42.13 -24.49 2.65
CA HIS A 119 -42.57 -24.44 1.25
C HIS A 119 -41.76 -23.41 0.45
N ALA A 120 -42.09 -23.24 -0.83
CA ALA A 120 -41.44 -22.22 -1.67
C ALA A 120 -41.70 -20.80 -1.12
N SER A 121 -40.74 -19.94 -1.26
CA SER A 121 -40.86 -18.51 -0.87
C SER A 121 -41.88 -17.76 -1.73
N PRO A 122 -42.50 -16.69 -1.20
CA PRO A 122 -43.29 -15.78 -2.00
C PRO A 122 -42.48 -15.16 -3.13
N GLU A 123 -43.13 -14.86 -4.25
CA GLU A 123 -42.50 -14.32 -5.47
C GLU A 123 -41.63 -13.09 -5.19
N TYR A 124 -42.10 -12.13 -4.38
CA TYR A 124 -41.36 -10.90 -4.10
C TYR A 124 -40.05 -11.15 -3.32
N ILE A 125 -40.00 -12.19 -2.44
CA ILE A 125 -38.77 -12.59 -1.75
C ILE A 125 -37.80 -13.23 -2.73
N SER A 126 -38.28 -14.20 -3.53
CA SER A 126 -37.46 -14.89 -4.52
C SER A 126 -36.94 -13.94 -5.62
N ASP A 127 -37.74 -12.97 -6.07
CA ASP A 127 -37.36 -11.95 -7.05
C ASP A 127 -36.25 -11.05 -6.50
N ARG A 128 -36.42 -10.49 -5.28
CA ARG A 128 -35.43 -9.64 -4.62
C ARG A 128 -34.10 -10.38 -4.39
N LEU A 129 -34.15 -11.62 -3.93
CA LEU A 129 -32.96 -12.45 -3.76
C LEU A 129 -32.25 -12.70 -5.09
N THR A 130 -33.01 -13.06 -6.13
CA THR A 130 -32.46 -13.28 -7.48
C THR A 130 -31.77 -12.03 -8.02
N LYS A 131 -32.39 -10.87 -7.87
CA LYS A 131 -31.81 -9.55 -8.26
C LYS A 131 -30.55 -9.21 -7.46
N THR A 132 -30.37 -9.77 -6.26
CA THR A 132 -29.14 -9.61 -5.44
C THR A 132 -28.15 -10.75 -5.65
N GLY A 133 -28.33 -11.60 -6.67
CA GLY A 133 -27.42 -12.70 -6.98
C GLY A 133 -27.57 -13.93 -6.08
N VAL A 134 -28.64 -14.02 -5.27
CA VAL A 134 -28.89 -15.13 -4.36
C VAL A 134 -29.98 -16.04 -4.93
N ARG A 135 -29.68 -17.35 -5.02
CA ARG A 135 -30.66 -18.34 -5.46
C ARG A 135 -31.70 -18.60 -4.36
N SER A 136 -32.98 -18.51 -4.69
CA SER A 136 -34.08 -18.92 -3.81
C SER A 136 -34.14 -20.45 -3.68
N ILE A 137 -34.40 -20.95 -2.47
CA ILE A 137 -34.42 -22.37 -2.12
C ILE A 137 -35.77 -22.73 -1.50
N ASN A 138 -36.07 -22.19 -0.33
CA ASN A 138 -37.34 -22.35 0.41
C ASN A 138 -37.52 -21.19 1.39
N ASN A 139 -38.71 -21.04 1.92
CA ASN A 139 -39.09 -19.92 2.78
C ASN A 139 -38.26 -19.81 4.07
N ALA A 140 -37.68 -20.87 4.62
CA ALA A 140 -36.82 -20.78 5.79
C ALA A 140 -35.41 -20.26 5.45
N VAL A 141 -34.77 -20.83 4.43
CA VAL A 141 -33.42 -20.43 3.99
C VAL A 141 -33.45 -19.03 3.32
N ASP A 142 -34.51 -18.78 2.54
CA ASP A 142 -34.62 -17.48 1.83
C ASP A 142 -34.81 -16.31 2.79
N VAL A 143 -35.53 -16.51 3.91
CA VAL A 143 -35.66 -15.50 4.96
C VAL A 143 -34.28 -15.16 5.56
N THR A 144 -33.42 -16.15 5.79
CA THR A 144 -32.06 -15.86 6.31
C THR A 144 -31.22 -15.01 5.34
N ASN A 145 -31.26 -15.35 4.05
CA ASN A 145 -30.59 -14.58 3.02
C ASN A 145 -31.23 -13.18 2.83
N TYR A 146 -32.55 -13.09 2.93
CA TYR A 146 -33.28 -11.83 2.80
C TYR A 146 -32.88 -10.83 3.89
N ILE A 147 -32.94 -11.25 5.18
CA ILE A 147 -32.58 -10.37 6.30
C ILE A 147 -31.10 -10.00 6.30
N MET A 148 -30.22 -10.89 5.81
CA MET A 148 -28.81 -10.57 5.61
C MET A 148 -28.64 -9.44 4.58
N ARG A 149 -29.33 -9.49 3.42
CA ARG A 149 -29.27 -8.43 2.41
C ARG A 149 -29.97 -7.16 2.87
N GLU A 150 -31.06 -7.28 3.61
CA GLU A 150 -31.85 -6.13 4.07
C GLU A 150 -31.14 -5.33 5.16
N ILE A 151 -30.64 -6.00 6.22
CA ILE A 151 -30.12 -5.33 7.44
C ILE A 151 -28.60 -5.42 7.54
N GLY A 152 -27.97 -6.47 6.96
CA GLY A 152 -26.52 -6.58 6.89
C GLY A 152 -25.89 -7.52 7.90
N HIS A 153 -26.65 -8.37 8.58
CA HIS A 153 -26.10 -9.40 9.46
C HIS A 153 -26.42 -10.80 8.93
N PRO A 154 -25.42 -11.66 8.69
CA PRO A 154 -25.63 -13.05 8.32
C PRO A 154 -26.42 -13.80 9.38
N SER A 155 -27.24 -14.73 8.95
CA SER A 155 -28.02 -15.63 9.82
C SER A 155 -28.08 -17.04 9.24
N HIS A 156 -28.38 -18.01 10.08
CA HIS A 156 -28.46 -19.42 9.71
C HIS A 156 -29.70 -20.06 10.27
N VAL A 157 -30.16 -21.13 9.63
CA VAL A 157 -31.25 -22.01 10.17
C VAL A 157 -30.76 -23.43 10.29
N PHE A 158 -30.92 -23.99 11.49
CA PHE A 158 -30.71 -25.41 11.73
C PHE A 158 -32.05 -26.11 11.78
N ASP A 159 -32.09 -27.37 11.34
CA ASP A 159 -33.19 -28.29 11.67
C ASP A 159 -33.06 -28.67 13.14
N TYR A 160 -34.01 -28.20 13.96
CA TYR A 160 -34.00 -28.43 15.41
C TYR A 160 -34.02 -29.92 15.80
N ASP A 161 -34.76 -30.74 15.04
CA ASP A 161 -34.92 -32.18 15.32
C ASP A 161 -33.68 -33.00 14.91
N ARG A 162 -32.79 -32.41 14.12
CA ARG A 162 -31.50 -33.00 13.75
C ARG A 162 -30.34 -32.58 14.66
N LEU A 163 -30.59 -31.67 15.61
CA LEU A 163 -29.60 -31.31 16.62
C LEU A 163 -29.64 -32.32 17.78
N ASN A 164 -28.61 -33.15 17.92
CA ASN A 164 -28.49 -34.04 19.03
C ASN A 164 -28.53 -33.30 20.36
N ASN A 165 -29.31 -33.79 21.32
CA ASN A 165 -29.47 -33.13 22.63
C ASN A 165 -29.88 -31.64 22.58
N HIS A 166 -30.35 -31.16 21.44
CA HIS A 166 -30.68 -29.73 21.21
C HIS A 166 -29.62 -28.78 21.77
N THR A 167 -28.35 -29.11 21.47
CA THR A 167 -27.18 -28.41 22.00
C THR A 167 -26.34 -27.79 20.87
N LEU A 168 -25.88 -26.55 21.09
CA LEU A 168 -24.88 -25.86 20.29
C LEU A 168 -23.70 -25.55 21.20
N ASN A 169 -22.62 -26.31 21.08
CA ASN A 169 -21.39 -26.09 21.84
C ASN A 169 -20.35 -25.42 20.96
N ILE A 170 -20.07 -24.13 21.21
CA ILE A 170 -19.15 -23.33 20.42
C ILE A 170 -17.75 -23.39 21.01
N ARG A 171 -16.85 -23.94 20.23
CA ARG A 171 -15.47 -24.23 20.64
C ARG A 171 -14.45 -24.01 19.52
N ARG A 172 -13.19 -24.14 19.86
CA ARG A 172 -12.12 -24.30 18.87
C ARG A 172 -12.10 -25.70 18.28
N SER A 173 -11.88 -25.80 16.96
CA SER A 173 -11.64 -27.08 16.30
C SER A 173 -10.31 -27.69 16.76
N LYS A 174 -10.23 -29.01 16.74
CA LYS A 174 -8.98 -29.76 16.90
C LYS A 174 -8.34 -29.93 15.52
N LYS A 175 -7.02 -30.01 15.49
CA LYS A 175 -6.29 -30.30 14.24
C LYS A 175 -6.70 -31.68 13.69
N GLY A 176 -7.09 -31.71 12.42
CA GLY A 176 -7.47 -32.93 11.73
C GLY A 176 -8.93 -33.31 11.84
N GLU A 177 -9.79 -32.55 12.56
CA GLU A 177 -11.24 -32.74 12.50
C GLU A 177 -11.74 -32.53 11.07
N LYS A 178 -12.72 -33.36 10.66
CA LYS A 178 -13.27 -33.27 9.29
C LYS A 178 -14.72 -32.82 9.35
N ILE A 179 -15.08 -32.03 8.34
CA ILE A 179 -16.45 -31.55 8.13
C ILE A 179 -16.84 -31.75 6.66
N THR A 180 -18.14 -32.00 6.42
CA THR A 180 -18.75 -31.92 5.10
C THR A 180 -19.68 -30.72 5.07
N THR A 181 -19.36 -29.73 4.24
CA THR A 181 -20.12 -28.48 4.13
C THR A 181 -21.38 -28.63 3.28
N LEU A 182 -22.26 -27.61 3.27
CA LEU A 182 -23.52 -27.59 2.53
C LEU A 182 -23.36 -27.78 1.02
N ASP A 183 -22.20 -27.45 0.44
CA ASP A 183 -21.88 -27.69 -0.96
C ASP A 183 -21.34 -29.10 -1.25
N GLY A 184 -21.38 -29.99 -0.23
CA GLY A 184 -20.97 -31.41 -0.33
C GLY A 184 -19.48 -31.64 -0.33
N LYS A 185 -18.63 -30.60 -0.08
CA LYS A 185 -17.18 -30.74 -0.02
C LYS A 185 -16.71 -31.14 1.37
N GLU A 186 -15.69 -32.00 1.40
CA GLU A 186 -15.00 -32.34 2.64
C GLU A 186 -13.80 -31.45 2.90
N TYR A 187 -13.68 -30.97 4.14
CA TYR A 187 -12.55 -30.20 4.60
C TYR A 187 -11.92 -30.81 5.84
N THR A 188 -10.61 -30.75 5.92
CA THR A 188 -9.84 -31.09 7.12
C THR A 188 -9.42 -29.79 7.81
N LEU A 189 -9.88 -29.60 9.03
CA LEU A 189 -9.65 -28.36 9.78
C LEU A 189 -8.20 -28.30 10.29
N PRO A 190 -7.53 -27.14 10.12
CA PRO A 190 -6.15 -26.93 10.59
C PRO A 190 -6.04 -26.86 12.12
N GLY A 191 -7.17 -26.68 12.81
CA GLY A 191 -7.27 -26.46 14.25
C GLY A 191 -7.32 -25.00 14.65
N ASN A 192 -7.97 -24.71 15.76
CA ASN A 192 -8.30 -23.37 16.26
C ASN A 192 -9.34 -22.60 15.43
N ASP A 193 -10.10 -23.28 14.59
CA ASP A 193 -11.23 -22.73 13.87
C ASP A 193 -12.43 -22.62 14.81
N ILE A 194 -13.37 -21.69 14.54
CA ILE A 194 -14.58 -21.55 15.35
C ILE A 194 -15.63 -22.48 14.78
N VAL A 195 -16.04 -23.47 15.59
CA VAL A 195 -17.04 -24.48 15.19
C VAL A 195 -18.13 -24.57 16.24
N ALA A 196 -19.33 -24.94 15.81
CA ALA A 196 -20.37 -25.45 16.70
C ALA A 196 -20.45 -26.99 16.61
N ASP A 197 -20.50 -27.66 17.73
CA ASP A 197 -20.82 -29.09 17.81
C ASP A 197 -22.12 -29.37 18.58
N ASP A 198 -22.63 -30.61 18.44
CA ASP A 198 -23.89 -31.05 19.00
C ASP A 198 -23.82 -31.46 20.49
N GLY A 199 -22.76 -31.09 21.20
CA GLY A 199 -22.48 -31.53 22.58
C GLY A 199 -21.86 -32.92 22.70
N ASN A 200 -21.88 -33.74 21.64
CA ASN A 200 -21.23 -35.06 21.56
C ASN A 200 -19.93 -35.02 20.73
N GLY A 201 -19.57 -33.83 20.24
CA GLY A 201 -18.34 -33.59 19.45
C GLY A 201 -18.52 -33.68 17.94
N THR A 202 -19.74 -33.93 17.43
CA THR A 202 -20.04 -33.87 16.00
C THR A 202 -20.17 -32.38 15.57
N ILE A 203 -19.31 -31.93 14.70
CA ILE A 203 -19.37 -30.52 14.18
C ILE A 203 -20.62 -30.42 13.29
N ILE A 204 -21.43 -29.40 13.57
CA ILE A 204 -22.69 -29.08 12.88
C ILE A 204 -22.67 -27.74 12.18
N ASP A 205 -21.63 -26.91 12.42
CA ASP A 205 -21.43 -25.64 11.71
C ASP A 205 -19.97 -25.17 11.77
N LEU A 206 -19.49 -24.58 10.68
CA LEU A 206 -18.28 -23.78 10.64
C LEU A 206 -18.71 -22.31 10.77
N LEU A 207 -18.81 -21.85 12.02
CA LEU A 207 -19.49 -20.61 12.40
C LEU A 207 -19.08 -19.38 11.60
N GLY A 208 -20.08 -18.68 11.11
CA GLY A 208 -19.92 -17.46 10.32
C GLY A 208 -19.32 -17.66 8.93
N ILE A 209 -19.06 -18.90 8.52
CA ILE A 209 -18.46 -19.25 7.22
C ILE A 209 -19.44 -20.09 6.38
N MET A 210 -19.78 -21.31 6.83
CA MET A 210 -20.66 -22.22 6.09
C MET A 210 -21.19 -23.35 6.99
N GLY A 211 -22.48 -23.60 6.93
CA GLY A 211 -23.12 -24.73 7.61
C GLY A 211 -22.64 -26.08 7.09
N THR A 212 -22.89 -27.12 7.87
CA THR A 212 -22.60 -28.52 7.51
C THR A 212 -23.85 -29.27 7.04
N ALA A 213 -23.65 -30.31 6.24
CA ALA A 213 -24.75 -31.10 5.65
C ALA A 213 -25.60 -31.88 6.67
N ASN A 214 -25.09 -32.10 7.89
CA ASN A 214 -25.77 -32.92 8.91
C ASN A 214 -26.83 -32.17 9.74
N SER A 215 -26.83 -30.82 9.68
CA SER A 215 -27.77 -29.98 10.46
C SER A 215 -28.72 -29.14 9.59
N VAL A 216 -28.67 -29.32 8.28
CA VAL A 216 -29.41 -28.53 7.29
C VAL A 216 -30.91 -28.83 7.34
N VAL A 217 -31.73 -27.83 7.01
CA VAL A 217 -33.17 -27.94 6.78
C VAL A 217 -33.44 -28.84 5.57
N ILE A 218 -34.32 -29.79 5.71
CA ILE A 218 -34.79 -30.74 4.69
C ILE A 218 -36.30 -30.66 4.52
N ASP A 219 -36.85 -31.25 3.48
CA ASP A 219 -38.29 -31.14 3.13
C ASP A 219 -39.24 -31.57 4.25
N THR A 220 -38.79 -32.41 5.17
CA THR A 220 -39.57 -32.89 6.31
C THR A 220 -39.41 -32.07 7.58
N THR A 221 -38.56 -31.03 7.56
CA THR A 221 -38.30 -30.17 8.72
C THR A 221 -39.60 -29.50 9.20
N LYS A 222 -39.86 -29.53 10.49
CA LYS A 222 -41.03 -28.92 11.14
C LYS A 222 -40.65 -27.89 12.19
N ARG A 223 -39.46 -28.02 12.76
CA ARG A 223 -38.91 -27.09 13.75
C ARG A 223 -37.53 -26.63 13.35
N ILE A 224 -37.31 -25.35 13.48
CA ILE A 224 -36.01 -24.75 13.15
C ILE A 224 -35.45 -23.96 14.32
N VAL A 225 -34.13 -23.82 14.34
CA VAL A 225 -33.45 -22.81 15.12
C VAL A 225 -33.03 -21.67 14.17
N LEU A 226 -33.65 -20.52 14.30
CA LEU A 226 -33.13 -19.31 13.67
C LEU A 226 -31.97 -18.80 14.54
N PHE A 227 -30.80 -18.75 13.97
CA PHE A 227 -29.52 -18.53 14.65
C PHE A 227 -28.73 -17.42 14.03
N LEU A 228 -28.19 -16.53 14.87
CA LEU A 228 -27.26 -15.48 14.48
C LEU A 228 -26.02 -15.57 15.38
N ASP A 229 -24.86 -15.44 14.78
CA ASP A 229 -23.57 -15.47 15.45
C ASP A 229 -22.69 -14.32 15.01
N ASN A 230 -22.07 -13.65 15.97
CA ASN A 230 -21.07 -12.64 15.73
C ASN A 230 -19.76 -13.08 16.40
N ASN A 231 -18.79 -13.44 15.58
CA ASN A 231 -17.59 -14.15 15.98
C ASN A 231 -16.35 -13.24 15.97
N ASN A 232 -15.26 -13.74 16.54
CA ASN A 232 -13.96 -13.14 16.38
C ASN A 232 -13.56 -13.12 14.89
N HIS A 233 -13.68 -11.96 14.27
CA HIS A 233 -13.49 -11.75 12.83
C HIS A 233 -12.08 -12.13 12.33
N ASN A 234 -11.04 -11.98 13.16
CA ASN A 234 -9.68 -12.35 12.80
C ASN A 234 -9.49 -13.85 12.69
N LEU A 235 -10.06 -14.62 13.62
CA LEU A 235 -10.03 -16.08 13.57
C LEU A 235 -10.85 -16.59 12.40
N LEU A 236 -12.06 -16.04 12.20
CA LEU A 236 -12.93 -16.39 11.08
C LEU A 236 -12.24 -16.16 9.73
N ARG A 237 -11.63 -14.96 9.53
CA ARG A 237 -10.87 -14.65 8.32
C ARG A 237 -9.74 -15.65 8.10
N LYS A 238 -8.98 -15.99 9.15
CA LYS A 238 -7.89 -16.97 9.05
C LYS A 238 -8.40 -18.34 8.58
N THR A 239 -9.50 -18.82 9.13
CA THR A 239 -10.13 -20.08 8.74
C THR A 239 -10.63 -20.04 7.30
N SER A 240 -11.40 -19.02 6.93
CA SER A 240 -11.93 -18.82 5.58
C SER A 240 -10.82 -18.81 4.52
N MET A 241 -9.72 -18.09 4.78
CA MET A 241 -8.58 -18.02 3.87
C MET A 241 -7.81 -19.33 3.78
N ASN A 242 -7.57 -20.00 4.91
CA ASN A 242 -6.83 -21.27 4.93
C ASN A 242 -7.58 -22.41 4.22
N LEU A 243 -8.91 -22.43 4.31
CA LEU A 243 -9.73 -23.43 3.66
C LEU A 243 -10.16 -23.03 2.24
N GLY A 244 -9.93 -21.79 1.84
CA GLY A 244 -10.38 -21.26 0.55
C GLY A 244 -11.91 -21.13 0.43
N ILE A 245 -12.63 -20.99 1.55
CA ILE A 245 -14.10 -20.89 1.58
C ILE A 245 -14.49 -19.41 1.65
N ARG A 246 -15.08 -18.89 0.58
CA ARG A 246 -15.45 -17.47 0.42
C ARG A 246 -16.95 -17.33 0.19
N THR A 247 -17.76 -17.54 1.22
CA THR A 247 -19.21 -17.28 1.19
C THR A 247 -19.49 -15.80 1.44
N GLU A 248 -20.70 -15.33 1.08
CA GLU A 248 -21.18 -14.00 1.43
C GLU A 248 -21.14 -13.75 2.95
N ALA A 249 -21.59 -14.73 3.73
CA ALA A 249 -21.53 -14.67 5.19
C ALA A 249 -20.08 -14.52 5.70
N ALA A 250 -19.14 -15.30 5.16
CA ALA A 250 -17.73 -15.20 5.54
C ALA A 250 -17.13 -13.82 5.19
N VAL A 251 -17.47 -13.27 4.02
CA VAL A 251 -17.02 -11.95 3.58
C VAL A 251 -17.54 -10.84 4.48
N LEU A 252 -18.80 -10.89 4.92
CA LEU A 252 -19.38 -9.93 5.86
C LEU A 252 -18.76 -10.07 7.26
N ASN A 253 -18.76 -11.30 7.81
CA ASN A 253 -18.32 -11.55 9.18
C ASN A 253 -16.84 -11.25 9.40
N GLU A 254 -15.96 -11.47 8.40
CA GLU A 254 -14.54 -11.15 8.51
C GLU A 254 -14.26 -9.64 8.62
N LYS A 255 -15.24 -8.78 8.31
CA LYS A 255 -15.13 -7.31 8.42
C LYS A 255 -15.61 -6.76 9.77
N GLY A 256 -16.08 -7.63 10.65
CA GLY A 256 -16.52 -7.21 11.98
C GLY A 256 -17.87 -6.50 11.97
N VAL A 257 -18.88 -7.17 11.43
CA VAL A 257 -20.27 -6.68 11.44
C VAL A 257 -20.69 -6.33 12.87
N ASN A 258 -21.48 -5.26 13.02
CA ASN A 258 -21.93 -4.79 14.32
C ASN A 258 -22.84 -5.82 15.02
N PRO A 259 -22.50 -6.28 16.24
CA PRO A 259 -23.37 -7.20 16.97
C PRO A 259 -24.71 -6.60 17.42
N ASP A 260 -24.84 -5.27 17.49
CA ASP A 260 -26.09 -4.63 17.94
C ASP A 260 -27.22 -4.72 16.89
N ILE A 261 -26.89 -4.92 15.60
CA ILE A 261 -27.92 -5.14 14.59
C ILE A 261 -28.48 -6.57 14.59
N MET A 262 -27.97 -7.47 15.43
CA MET A 262 -28.47 -8.85 15.51
C MET A 262 -29.90 -8.94 16.00
N LEU A 263 -30.27 -8.18 17.03
CA LEU A 263 -31.66 -8.20 17.54
C LEU A 263 -32.67 -7.74 16.49
N PRO A 264 -32.53 -6.58 15.85
CA PRO A 264 -33.43 -6.20 14.76
C PRO A 264 -33.43 -7.24 13.62
N THR A 265 -32.29 -7.82 13.26
CA THR A 265 -32.21 -8.86 12.23
C THR A 265 -33.02 -10.11 12.61
N LEU A 266 -32.83 -10.61 13.84
CA LEU A 266 -33.56 -11.78 14.35
C LEU A 266 -35.07 -11.56 14.38
N VAL A 267 -35.51 -10.40 14.93
CA VAL A 267 -36.94 -10.06 15.04
C VAL A 267 -37.59 -9.93 13.66
N THR A 268 -36.92 -9.30 12.71
CA THR A 268 -37.39 -9.23 11.31
C THR A 268 -37.51 -10.63 10.71
N GLY A 269 -36.52 -11.49 10.94
CA GLY A 269 -36.60 -12.90 10.51
C GLY A 269 -37.79 -13.63 11.09
N ILE A 270 -38.06 -13.46 12.39
CA ILE A 270 -39.24 -14.02 13.05
C ILE A 270 -40.55 -13.55 12.39
N GLU A 271 -40.68 -12.24 12.15
CA GLU A 271 -41.90 -11.67 11.54
C GLU A 271 -42.10 -12.15 10.09
N LEU A 272 -41.03 -12.25 9.31
CA LEU A 272 -41.09 -12.82 7.96
C LEU A 272 -41.46 -14.30 7.98
N LEU A 273 -40.90 -15.08 8.90
CA LEU A 273 -41.26 -16.50 9.07
C LEU A 273 -42.72 -16.67 9.55
N LYS A 274 -43.23 -15.84 10.47
CA LYS A 274 -44.63 -15.82 10.85
C LYS A 274 -45.51 -15.54 9.63
N LYS A 275 -45.18 -14.57 8.82
CA LYS A 275 -45.97 -14.18 7.66
C LYS A 275 -45.93 -15.20 6.52
N HIS A 276 -44.79 -15.85 6.30
CA HIS A 276 -44.51 -16.65 5.10
C HIS A 276 -44.22 -18.14 5.35
N ALA A 277 -44.20 -18.58 6.61
CA ALA A 277 -43.99 -19.96 6.97
C ALA A 277 -44.93 -20.38 8.10
N ASN A 278 -45.99 -19.63 8.38
CA ASN A 278 -46.92 -19.87 9.51
C ASN A 278 -46.19 -20.12 10.85
N ALA A 279 -45.04 -19.46 11.03
CA ALA A 279 -44.15 -19.76 12.14
C ALA A 279 -44.77 -19.45 13.50
N LYS A 280 -44.56 -20.37 14.45
CA LYS A 280 -44.90 -20.22 15.87
C LYS A 280 -43.59 -20.21 16.67
N VAL A 281 -43.38 -19.16 17.43
CA VAL A 281 -42.24 -19.09 18.36
C VAL A 281 -42.55 -20.00 19.54
N ILE A 282 -41.70 -21.01 19.79
CA ILE A 282 -41.89 -22.02 20.83
C ILE A 282 -40.84 -21.97 21.94
N SER A 283 -39.82 -21.10 21.80
CA SER A 283 -38.85 -20.83 22.86
C SER A 283 -38.74 -19.34 23.12
N PRO A 284 -38.19 -18.91 24.26
CA PRO A 284 -37.73 -17.54 24.41
C PRO A 284 -36.57 -17.23 23.42
N ILE A 285 -36.35 -15.96 23.12
CA ILE A 285 -35.17 -15.52 22.38
C ILE A 285 -33.96 -15.61 23.31
N ILE A 286 -32.98 -16.42 22.94
CA ILE A 286 -31.69 -16.53 23.61
C ILE A 286 -30.79 -15.43 23.12
N ASP A 287 -30.14 -14.71 24.05
CA ASP A 287 -29.18 -13.64 23.75
C ASP A 287 -27.98 -13.78 24.69
N ILE A 288 -26.83 -14.14 24.15
CA ILE A 288 -25.57 -14.28 24.87
C ILE A 288 -24.61 -13.20 24.32
N TYR A 289 -24.39 -12.13 25.08
CA TYR A 289 -23.60 -10.97 24.68
C TYR A 289 -22.45 -10.68 25.65
N PRO A 290 -21.38 -11.52 25.65
CA PRO A 290 -20.28 -11.35 26.61
C PRO A 290 -19.44 -10.10 26.35
N ASN A 291 -19.26 -9.72 25.09
CA ASN A 291 -18.37 -8.62 24.68
C ASN A 291 -19.20 -7.46 24.08
N LYS A 292 -19.97 -6.76 24.93
CA LYS A 292 -20.80 -5.65 24.47
C LYS A 292 -19.98 -4.52 23.88
N THR A 293 -20.33 -4.14 22.66
CA THR A 293 -19.77 -2.96 21.98
C THR A 293 -20.15 -1.70 22.74
N LYS A 294 -19.18 -0.80 22.95
CA LYS A 294 -19.40 0.47 23.63
C LYS A 294 -19.30 1.62 22.65
N PRO A 295 -20.22 2.60 22.70
CA PRO A 295 -20.05 3.85 21.96
C PRO A 295 -18.71 4.53 22.30
N LYS A 296 -18.13 5.19 21.30
CA LYS A 296 -16.94 6.03 21.47
C LYS A 296 -17.34 7.50 21.39
N THR A 297 -16.51 8.35 21.95
CA THR A 297 -16.66 9.80 21.84
C THR A 297 -15.36 10.41 21.33
N ILE A 298 -15.45 11.20 20.27
CA ILE A 298 -14.31 11.90 19.67
C ILE A 298 -14.53 13.41 19.77
N LYS A 299 -13.47 14.14 20.06
CA LYS A 299 -13.47 15.60 20.13
C LYS A 299 -12.67 16.19 18.99
N VAL A 300 -13.23 17.19 18.34
CA VAL A 300 -12.57 17.93 17.25
C VAL A 300 -12.96 19.40 17.31
N THR A 301 -12.01 20.31 17.08
CA THR A 301 -12.29 21.75 17.03
C THR A 301 -12.69 22.20 15.63
N LYS A 302 -13.48 23.27 15.55
CA LYS A 302 -13.86 23.90 14.28
C LYS A 302 -12.61 24.34 13.49
N ASP A 303 -11.63 24.94 14.16
CA ASP A 303 -10.40 25.41 13.53
C ASP A 303 -9.62 24.24 12.90
N LYS A 304 -9.61 23.06 13.55
CA LYS A 304 -8.97 21.89 12.99
C LYS A 304 -9.72 21.38 11.76
N ILE A 305 -11.06 21.35 11.79
CA ILE A 305 -11.89 20.97 10.63
C ILE A 305 -11.56 21.88 9.44
N ASP A 306 -11.63 23.20 9.64
CA ASP A 306 -11.39 24.16 8.58
C ASP A 306 -9.96 24.14 8.05
N SER A 307 -8.97 23.99 8.93
CA SER A 307 -7.56 23.97 8.54
C SER A 307 -7.20 22.72 7.71
N VAL A 308 -7.79 21.57 8.05
CA VAL A 308 -7.54 20.32 7.32
C VAL A 308 -8.27 20.28 5.99
N ILE A 309 -9.54 20.73 5.96
CA ILE A 309 -10.33 20.79 4.71
C ILE A 309 -9.83 21.94 3.80
N GLY A 310 -9.28 22.99 4.38
CA GLY A 310 -8.75 24.14 3.66
C GLY A 310 -9.77 25.22 3.31
N ILE A 311 -11.00 25.09 3.80
CA ILE A 311 -12.08 26.10 3.67
C ILE A 311 -12.85 26.22 4.98
N GLU A 312 -13.49 27.36 5.20
CA GLU A 312 -14.41 27.56 6.32
C GLU A 312 -15.79 26.95 5.99
N ILE A 313 -16.21 25.93 6.78
CA ILE A 313 -17.54 25.32 6.68
C ILE A 313 -18.37 25.83 7.88
N PRO A 314 -19.59 26.41 7.67
CA PRO A 314 -20.40 26.87 8.78
C PRO A 314 -20.62 25.79 9.84
N GLN A 315 -20.51 26.16 11.12
CA GLN A 315 -20.68 25.23 12.24
C GLN A 315 -21.99 24.43 12.16
N LYS A 316 -23.08 25.10 11.80
CA LYS A 316 -24.38 24.46 11.59
C LYS A 316 -24.32 23.37 10.52
N THR A 317 -23.65 23.61 9.40
CA THR A 317 -23.48 22.62 8.32
C THR A 317 -22.71 21.40 8.81
N VAL A 318 -21.66 21.58 9.62
CA VAL A 318 -20.91 20.47 10.24
C VAL A 318 -21.82 19.62 11.12
N VAL A 319 -22.63 20.25 11.98
CA VAL A 319 -23.61 19.56 12.84
C VAL A 319 -24.63 18.80 11.99
N ASP A 320 -25.28 19.49 11.04
CA ASP A 320 -26.33 18.91 10.19
C ASP A 320 -25.81 17.68 9.42
N ILE A 321 -24.56 17.72 8.93
CA ILE A 321 -23.93 16.58 8.24
C ILE A 321 -23.75 15.41 9.20
N LEU A 322 -23.11 15.63 10.36
CA LEU A 322 -22.80 14.56 11.30
C LEU A 322 -24.08 13.92 11.87
N GLU A 323 -25.08 14.73 12.23
CA GLU A 323 -26.37 14.22 12.73
C GLU A 323 -27.13 13.44 11.64
N SER A 324 -27.07 13.86 10.37
CA SER A 324 -27.70 13.14 9.27
C SER A 324 -27.07 11.75 9.03
N LEU A 325 -25.78 11.60 9.34
CA LEU A 325 -25.08 10.30 9.33
C LEU A 325 -25.39 9.43 10.55
N GLY A 326 -26.12 9.98 11.55
CA GLY A 326 -26.50 9.26 12.77
C GLY A 326 -25.56 9.44 13.95
N PHE A 327 -24.58 10.34 13.90
CA PHE A 327 -23.74 10.67 15.05
C PHE A 327 -24.47 11.57 16.04
N GLY A 328 -24.24 11.35 17.33
CA GLY A 328 -24.66 12.31 18.36
C GLY A 328 -23.67 13.47 18.42
N VAL A 329 -24.14 14.72 18.31
CA VAL A 329 -23.26 15.89 18.29
C VAL A 329 -23.61 16.86 19.42
N THR A 330 -22.61 17.22 20.20
CA THR A 330 -22.70 18.31 21.20
C THR A 330 -21.62 19.32 20.90
N VAL A 331 -22.01 20.60 20.80
CA VAL A 331 -21.07 21.69 20.55
C VAL A 331 -20.92 22.57 21.78
N LYS A 332 -19.69 22.83 22.18
CA LYS A 332 -19.35 23.82 23.22
C LYS A 332 -18.30 24.76 22.64
N GLU A 333 -18.68 26.04 22.52
CA GLU A 333 -17.84 27.08 21.90
C GLU A 333 -17.31 26.65 20.52
N ASN A 334 -16.05 26.26 20.43
CA ASN A 334 -15.36 25.86 19.18
C ASN A 334 -15.07 24.34 19.11
N GLU A 335 -15.53 23.54 20.08
CA GLU A 335 -15.28 22.10 20.15
C GLU A 335 -16.57 21.30 19.93
N PHE A 336 -16.49 20.37 18.98
CA PHE A 336 -17.51 19.34 18.75
C PHE A 336 -17.13 18.10 19.55
N THR A 337 -18.07 17.59 20.32
CA THR A 337 -18.02 16.29 20.96
C THR A 337 -18.97 15.38 20.17
N VAL A 338 -18.40 14.41 19.45
CA VAL A 338 -19.14 13.53 18.54
C VAL A 338 -19.22 12.14 19.15
N GLU A 339 -20.44 11.66 19.38
CA GLU A 339 -20.71 10.31 19.86
C GLU A 339 -20.89 9.37 18.65
N ILE A 340 -20.03 8.33 18.62
CA ILE A 340 -19.99 7.36 17.53
C ILE A 340 -20.89 6.18 17.88
N PHE A 341 -21.90 5.94 17.06
CA PHE A 341 -22.79 4.79 17.24
C PHE A 341 -22.08 3.45 16.89
N THR A 342 -22.57 2.36 17.44
CA THR A 342 -21.85 1.10 17.50
C THR A 342 -21.48 0.49 16.14
N SER A 343 -22.22 0.78 15.06
CA SER A 343 -21.87 0.30 13.72
C SER A 343 -20.62 0.97 13.11
N ARG A 344 -20.18 2.11 13.65
CA ARG A 344 -19.04 2.88 13.16
C ARG A 344 -17.83 2.90 14.10
N VAL A 345 -17.90 2.20 15.25
CA VAL A 345 -16.80 2.22 16.26
C VAL A 345 -15.51 1.57 15.78
N ASN A 346 -15.57 0.71 14.78
CA ASN A 346 -14.39 0.07 14.18
C ASN A 346 -13.80 0.86 13.00
N ASP A 347 -14.51 1.88 12.55
CA ASP A 347 -14.18 2.71 11.38
C ASP A 347 -13.71 4.11 11.81
N ILE A 348 -14.37 4.70 12.80
CA ILE A 348 -14.11 6.06 13.30
C ILE A 348 -13.32 5.98 14.61
N ASP A 349 -12.08 6.46 14.63
CA ASP A 349 -11.16 6.32 15.79
C ASP A 349 -10.45 7.63 16.17
N ILE A 350 -10.19 8.52 15.24
CA ILE A 350 -9.45 9.77 15.43
C ILE A 350 -10.21 10.98 14.90
N PRO A 351 -9.85 12.21 15.29
CA PRO A 351 -10.51 13.43 14.82
C PRO A 351 -10.54 13.58 13.29
N GLU A 352 -9.52 13.08 12.62
CA GLU A 352 -9.40 13.10 11.15
C GLU A 352 -10.51 12.30 10.48
N ASP A 353 -10.99 11.21 11.09
CA ASP A 353 -12.11 10.42 10.56
C ASP A 353 -13.42 11.24 10.60
N ILE A 354 -13.62 12.06 11.64
CA ILE A 354 -14.76 12.99 11.70
C ILE A 354 -14.65 14.08 10.63
N ILE A 355 -13.44 14.58 10.38
CA ILE A 355 -13.18 15.57 9.34
C ILE A 355 -13.47 14.97 7.95
N GLU A 356 -13.09 13.71 7.73
CA GLU A 356 -13.41 12.98 6.50
C GLU A 356 -14.93 12.88 6.28
N GLU A 357 -15.69 12.51 7.31
CA GLU A 357 -17.16 12.42 7.23
C GLU A 357 -17.78 13.76 6.83
N VAL A 358 -17.29 14.85 7.40
CA VAL A 358 -17.76 16.20 7.04
C VAL A 358 -17.37 16.53 5.59
N ALA A 359 -16.10 16.32 5.23
CA ALA A 359 -15.60 16.71 3.91
C ALA A 359 -16.25 15.94 2.76
N ARG A 360 -16.41 14.59 2.91
CA ARG A 360 -16.99 13.75 1.87
C ARG A 360 -18.47 14.07 1.63
N VAL A 361 -19.26 14.26 2.71
CA VAL A 361 -20.69 14.56 2.58
C VAL A 361 -20.92 16.01 2.12
N TYR A 362 -20.10 16.97 2.61
CA TYR A 362 -20.09 18.33 2.06
C TYR A 362 -19.82 18.30 0.55
N GLY A 363 -18.89 17.49 0.11
CA GLY A 363 -18.52 17.23 -1.27
C GLY A 363 -17.18 17.86 -1.68
N TYR A 364 -16.19 17.04 -1.94
CA TYR A 364 -14.84 17.46 -2.38
C TYR A 364 -14.88 18.34 -3.64
N HIS A 365 -15.84 18.11 -4.53
CA HIS A 365 -16.03 18.90 -5.76
C HIS A 365 -16.47 20.36 -5.49
N LYS A 366 -16.93 20.69 -4.28
CA LYS A 366 -17.29 22.06 -3.86
C LYS A 366 -16.10 22.83 -3.29
N ILE A 367 -14.99 22.15 -3.02
CA ILE A 367 -13.76 22.79 -2.54
C ILE A 367 -13.06 23.47 -3.71
N PRO A 368 -12.69 24.77 -3.61
CA PRO A 368 -12.04 25.49 -4.69
C PRO A 368 -10.71 24.86 -5.12
N ASN A 369 -10.52 24.70 -6.44
CA ASN A 369 -9.28 24.22 -7.03
C ASN A 369 -8.23 25.38 -7.08
N SER A 370 -7.85 25.91 -5.93
CA SER A 370 -6.83 26.95 -5.81
C SER A 370 -5.69 26.47 -4.92
N LEU A 371 -4.46 26.70 -5.37
CA LEU A 371 -3.30 26.48 -4.53
C LEU A 371 -3.27 27.56 -3.43
N PRO A 372 -2.96 27.18 -2.17
CA PRO A 372 -2.75 28.16 -1.13
C PRO A 372 -1.60 29.11 -1.52
N ALA A 373 -1.68 30.35 -1.09
CA ALA A 373 -0.57 31.28 -1.27
C ALA A 373 0.69 30.68 -0.63
N LEU A 374 1.79 30.68 -1.37
CA LEU A 374 3.07 30.28 -0.82
C LEU A 374 3.41 31.25 0.31
N THR A 375 3.34 30.79 1.54
CA THR A 375 3.93 31.50 2.68
C THR A 375 5.43 31.56 2.47
N GLU A 376 6.05 32.71 2.80
CA GLU A 376 7.52 32.85 2.71
C GLU A 376 8.19 31.61 3.29
N GLN A 377 8.95 30.93 2.44
CA GLN A 377 9.73 29.77 2.89
C GLN A 377 10.76 30.25 3.89
N ALA A 378 10.58 29.86 5.14
CA ALA A 378 11.62 30.02 6.15
C ALA A 378 12.90 29.38 5.60
N ASN A 379 13.92 30.21 5.33
CA ASN A 379 15.31 29.88 4.95
C ASN A 379 15.54 28.40 4.54
N TYR A 380 15.03 28.04 3.38
CA TYR A 380 15.23 26.71 2.83
C TYR A 380 16.68 26.62 2.35
N HIS A 381 17.53 25.99 3.13
CA HIS A 381 18.92 25.72 2.74
C HIS A 381 18.91 24.65 1.63
N GLN A 382 18.87 25.10 0.37
CA GLN A 382 18.90 24.23 -0.82
C GLN A 382 20.03 23.21 -0.74
N ASP A 383 21.20 23.62 -0.21
CA ASP A 383 22.38 22.77 -0.09
C ASP A 383 22.20 21.57 0.85
N LYS A 384 21.20 21.59 1.73
CA LYS A 384 20.89 20.49 2.65
C LYS A 384 19.75 19.61 2.16
N ASN A 385 19.12 19.97 1.03
CA ASN A 385 18.02 19.21 0.48
C ASN A 385 18.53 18.14 -0.49
N GLU A 386 18.36 16.90 -0.12
CA GLU A 386 18.70 15.74 -0.94
C GLU A 386 17.99 15.77 -2.30
N PHE A 387 16.71 16.10 -2.34
CA PHE A 387 15.92 16.17 -3.57
C PHE A 387 16.44 17.24 -4.55
N TYR A 388 16.93 18.36 -4.05
CA TYR A 388 17.54 19.39 -4.87
C TYR A 388 18.77 18.86 -5.63
N TRP A 389 19.63 18.12 -4.94
CA TRP A 389 20.83 17.56 -5.54
C TRP A 389 20.52 16.40 -6.49
N ILE A 390 19.60 15.52 -6.10
CA ILE A 390 19.13 14.42 -6.95
C ILE A 390 18.55 14.98 -8.25
N GLN A 391 17.70 16.00 -8.16
CA GLN A 391 17.13 16.65 -9.34
C GLN A 391 18.22 17.23 -10.27
N LYS A 392 19.23 17.90 -9.70
CA LYS A 392 20.37 18.39 -10.49
C LYS A 392 21.13 17.29 -11.22
N VAL A 393 21.34 16.17 -10.56
CA VAL A 393 22.01 15.01 -11.19
C VAL A 393 21.15 14.46 -12.31
N LYS A 394 19.84 14.24 -12.08
CA LYS A 394 18.90 13.74 -13.10
C LYS A 394 18.83 14.67 -14.32
N GLU A 395 18.74 15.97 -14.10
CA GLU A 395 18.76 16.98 -15.20
C GLU A 395 20.05 16.90 -16.01
N ALA A 396 21.19 16.74 -15.34
CA ALA A 396 22.47 16.62 -16.04
C ALA A 396 22.51 15.36 -16.91
N PHE A 397 22.13 14.21 -16.39
CA PHE A 397 22.05 12.97 -17.17
C PHE A 397 21.12 13.11 -18.38
N LYS A 398 19.95 13.73 -18.20
CA LYS A 398 19.04 14.02 -19.31
C LYS A 398 19.74 14.85 -20.40
N PHE A 399 20.45 15.93 -20.03
CA PHE A 399 21.16 16.80 -21.00
C PHE A 399 22.38 16.12 -21.58
N TRP A 400 22.95 15.11 -20.94
CA TRP A 400 24.04 14.29 -21.50
C TRP A 400 23.52 13.18 -22.44
N GLY A 401 22.20 13.05 -22.61
CA GLY A 401 21.58 12.09 -23.51
C GLY A 401 21.30 10.73 -22.91
N PHE A 402 21.27 10.63 -21.58
CA PHE A 402 20.88 9.40 -20.87
C PHE A 402 19.37 9.29 -20.73
N THR A 403 18.89 8.05 -20.71
CA THR A 403 17.51 7.71 -20.38
C THR A 403 17.44 7.21 -18.94
N GLU A 404 16.58 7.83 -18.12
CA GLU A 404 16.29 7.34 -16.79
C GLU A 404 15.39 6.09 -16.88
N VAL A 405 15.73 5.06 -16.12
CA VAL A 405 14.94 3.85 -16.00
C VAL A 405 14.50 3.65 -14.55
N TYR A 406 13.37 2.96 -14.36
CA TYR A 406 12.83 2.58 -13.07
C TYR A 406 12.67 1.07 -13.02
N THR A 407 13.50 0.42 -12.23
CA THR A 407 13.45 -1.04 -12.06
C THR A 407 12.84 -1.42 -10.72
N TYR A 408 12.36 -2.66 -10.61
CA TYR A 408 11.76 -3.12 -9.37
C TYR A 408 12.81 -3.31 -8.27
N SER A 409 12.45 -2.95 -7.03
CA SER A 409 13.26 -3.25 -5.84
C SER A 409 13.32 -4.75 -5.53
N LEU A 410 12.32 -5.51 -6.00
CA LEU A 410 12.28 -6.96 -5.91
C LEU A 410 12.86 -7.59 -7.17
N VAL A 411 13.85 -8.44 -6.97
CA VAL A 411 14.61 -9.08 -8.04
C VAL A 411 14.56 -10.60 -7.91
N THR A 412 14.88 -11.27 -9.02
CA THR A 412 15.11 -12.71 -9.05
C THR A 412 16.47 -13.04 -8.43
N GLU A 413 16.76 -14.33 -8.24
CA GLU A 413 18.06 -14.79 -7.74
C GLU A 413 19.20 -14.42 -8.69
N GLU A 414 18.98 -14.49 -10.00
CA GLU A 414 19.97 -14.17 -11.05
C GLU A 414 20.34 -12.68 -11.10
N LEU A 415 19.44 -11.81 -10.67
CA LEU A 415 19.66 -10.36 -10.63
C LEU A 415 20.15 -9.86 -9.27
N PHE A 416 20.36 -10.76 -8.31
CA PHE A 416 20.98 -10.39 -7.03
C PHE A 416 22.50 -10.40 -7.18
N ASP A 417 23.14 -9.32 -6.74
CA ASP A 417 24.61 -9.18 -6.83
C ASP A 417 25.29 -9.87 -5.63
N GLY A 418 26.02 -10.96 -5.93
CA GLY A 418 26.79 -11.74 -4.96
C GLY A 418 26.05 -12.95 -4.38
N PRO A 419 26.54 -13.53 -3.26
CA PRO A 419 26.01 -14.76 -2.68
C PRO A 419 24.57 -14.56 -2.15
N ILE A 420 23.64 -15.44 -2.57
CA ILE A 420 22.22 -15.32 -2.27
C ILE A 420 21.88 -15.44 -0.77
N GLU A 421 22.72 -16.07 0.02
CA GLU A 421 22.59 -16.12 1.48
C GLU A 421 22.66 -14.74 2.15
N ASN A 422 23.24 -13.76 1.46
CA ASN A 422 23.27 -12.36 1.91
C ASN A 422 22.01 -11.58 1.51
N ALA A 423 21.13 -12.17 0.68
CA ALA A 423 19.92 -11.51 0.25
C ALA A 423 18.88 -11.39 1.36
N LEU A 424 18.07 -10.36 1.24
CA LEU A 424 16.85 -10.17 2.02
C LEU A 424 15.68 -10.77 1.24
N LYS A 425 15.15 -11.88 1.73
CA LYS A 425 14.02 -12.58 1.12
C LYS A 425 12.70 -12.16 1.74
N LEU A 426 11.69 -11.83 0.93
CA LEU A 426 10.33 -11.59 1.40
C LEU A 426 9.72 -12.88 1.97
N LYS A 427 8.98 -12.74 3.08
CA LYS A 427 8.29 -13.87 3.72
C LYS A 427 7.11 -14.38 2.90
N ASN A 428 6.40 -13.49 2.23
CA ASN A 428 5.19 -13.76 1.43
C ASN A 428 5.20 -12.90 0.15
N PRO A 429 6.04 -13.25 -0.84
CA PRO A 429 6.12 -12.51 -2.09
C PRO A 429 4.84 -12.69 -2.92
N LEU A 430 4.55 -11.71 -3.78
CA LEU A 430 3.40 -11.77 -4.70
C LEU A 430 3.63 -12.76 -5.85
N THR A 431 4.89 -12.95 -6.26
CA THR A 431 5.32 -13.88 -7.31
C THR A 431 6.45 -14.75 -6.79
N GLU A 432 6.61 -15.95 -7.34
CA GLU A 432 7.63 -16.91 -6.89
C GLU A 432 9.04 -16.54 -7.35
N ASP A 433 9.18 -15.76 -8.40
CA ASP A 433 10.44 -15.37 -9.02
C ASP A 433 11.06 -14.12 -8.39
N LYS A 434 10.28 -13.07 -8.11
CA LYS A 434 10.78 -11.80 -7.55
C LYS A 434 10.66 -11.76 -6.03
N THR A 435 11.55 -12.47 -5.37
CA THR A 435 11.46 -12.69 -3.92
C THR A 435 12.51 -12.00 -3.09
N TYR A 436 13.55 -11.42 -3.72
CA TYR A 436 14.69 -10.82 -3.04
C TYR A 436 14.71 -9.30 -3.22
N LEU A 437 15.13 -8.58 -2.18
CA LEU A 437 15.42 -7.16 -2.30
C LEU A 437 16.81 -6.97 -2.90
N ARG A 438 16.95 -6.10 -3.90
CA ARG A 438 18.23 -5.80 -4.58
C ARG A 438 19.23 -5.14 -3.65
N ASN A 439 20.49 -5.49 -3.78
CA ASN A 439 21.63 -4.88 -3.09
C ASN A 439 22.52 -4.03 -4.02
N SER A 440 22.25 -4.07 -5.32
CA SER A 440 22.88 -3.27 -6.38
C SER A 440 21.80 -2.91 -7.41
N LEU A 441 21.96 -1.80 -8.13
CA LEU A 441 21.13 -1.40 -9.25
C LEU A 441 21.63 -1.94 -10.59
N VAL A 442 22.95 -2.20 -10.68
CA VAL A 442 23.61 -2.53 -11.95
C VAL A 442 23.01 -3.75 -12.65
N PRO A 443 22.77 -4.90 -11.98
CA PRO A 443 22.18 -6.06 -12.68
C PRO A 443 20.81 -5.75 -13.30
N SER A 444 19.98 -4.99 -12.60
CA SER A 444 18.65 -4.61 -13.11
C SER A 444 18.71 -3.66 -14.30
N VAL A 445 19.65 -2.70 -14.30
CA VAL A 445 19.82 -1.76 -15.42
C VAL A 445 20.45 -2.45 -16.63
N ILE A 446 21.36 -3.41 -16.41
CA ILE A 446 21.89 -4.29 -17.49
C ILE A 446 20.78 -5.13 -18.09
N ASP A 447 19.88 -5.69 -17.27
CA ASP A 447 18.74 -6.46 -17.78
C ASP A 447 17.85 -5.60 -18.66
N VAL A 448 17.56 -4.35 -18.29
CA VAL A 448 16.86 -3.38 -19.16
C VAL A 448 17.63 -3.17 -20.48
N ALA A 449 18.96 -3.02 -20.42
CA ALA A 449 19.78 -2.85 -21.62
C ALA A 449 19.72 -4.09 -22.52
N ASN A 450 19.67 -5.29 -21.95
CA ASN A 450 19.57 -6.56 -22.68
C ASN A 450 18.19 -6.77 -23.35
N GLN A 451 17.12 -6.29 -22.72
CA GLN A 451 15.78 -6.32 -23.30
C GLN A 451 15.62 -5.34 -24.47
N ASN A 452 16.51 -4.35 -24.58
CA ASN A 452 16.52 -3.40 -25.68
C ASN A 452 17.47 -3.86 -26.79
N LYS A 453 16.99 -3.89 -28.02
CA LYS A 453 17.77 -4.30 -29.20
C LYS A 453 18.71 -3.21 -29.76
N ALA A 454 18.82 -2.06 -29.09
CA ALA A 454 19.64 -0.95 -29.56
C ALA A 454 21.11 -1.17 -29.21
N ASN A 455 22.01 -0.91 -30.17
CA ASN A 455 23.46 -1.03 -29.98
C ASN A 455 24.12 0.23 -29.35
N ASN A 456 23.33 1.27 -29.11
CA ASN A 456 23.79 2.50 -28.46
C ASN A 456 22.79 2.91 -27.40
N LEU A 457 23.09 2.58 -26.15
CA LEU A 457 22.25 2.83 -24.98
C LEU A 457 23.06 3.56 -23.90
N GLN A 458 22.44 4.56 -23.31
CA GLN A 458 22.95 5.26 -22.14
C GLN A 458 21.82 5.33 -21.12
N LEU A 459 21.87 4.47 -20.11
CA LEU A 459 20.83 4.31 -19.12
C LEU A 459 21.32 4.72 -17.75
N PHE A 460 20.43 5.23 -16.91
CA PHE A 460 20.75 5.46 -15.50
C PHE A 460 19.51 5.25 -14.62
N GLU A 461 19.75 4.90 -13.36
CA GLU A 461 18.74 4.82 -12.30
C GLU A 461 19.30 5.43 -11.02
N ILE A 462 18.50 6.21 -10.30
CA ILE A 462 18.77 6.64 -8.93
C ILE A 462 17.69 6.08 -8.04
N ALA A 463 18.03 5.09 -7.21
CA ALA A 463 17.07 4.39 -6.36
C ALA A 463 17.74 3.71 -5.16
N ASN A 464 16.93 3.23 -4.22
CA ASN A 464 17.43 2.52 -3.05
C ASN A 464 17.87 1.09 -3.37
N VAL A 465 18.95 0.70 -2.73
CA VAL A 465 19.39 -0.69 -2.52
C VAL A 465 19.25 -1.05 -1.05
N TYR A 466 19.20 -2.35 -0.75
CA TYR A 466 18.85 -2.86 0.59
C TYR A 466 19.97 -3.74 1.12
N LEU A 467 20.67 -3.25 2.13
CA LEU A 467 21.83 -3.94 2.70
C LEU A 467 21.44 -4.65 3.99
N LYS A 468 21.65 -5.98 4.01
CA LYS A 468 21.30 -6.83 5.15
C LYS A 468 22.11 -6.48 6.39
N LYS A 469 21.45 -6.42 7.53
CA LYS A 469 22.07 -6.29 8.86
C LYS A 469 21.93 -7.55 9.67
N ASN A 470 22.81 -7.74 10.61
CA ASN A 470 22.73 -8.86 11.56
C ASN A 470 21.53 -8.74 12.51
N LYS A 471 21.03 -7.52 12.77
CA LYS A 471 19.86 -7.24 13.62
C LYS A 471 19.14 -6.00 13.12
N GLY A 472 17.80 -6.02 13.25
CA GLY A 472 16.94 -4.89 12.88
C GLY A 472 16.57 -4.84 11.41
N LEU A 473 16.07 -3.69 10.96
CA LEU A 473 15.73 -3.43 9.57
C LEU A 473 17.01 -3.25 8.74
N PRO A 474 16.98 -3.57 7.42
CA PRO A 474 18.11 -3.35 6.52
C PRO A 474 18.48 -1.87 6.43
N ASP A 475 19.68 -1.56 5.96
CA ASP A 475 20.00 -0.21 5.49
C ASP A 475 19.40 -0.02 4.10
N GLU A 476 18.63 1.04 3.95
CA GLU A 476 18.17 1.54 2.65
C GLU A 476 19.13 2.63 2.22
N VAL A 477 19.87 2.38 1.14
CA VAL A 477 20.94 3.28 0.68
C VAL A 477 20.64 3.73 -0.73
N LEU A 478 20.63 5.03 -0.97
CA LEU A 478 20.40 5.58 -2.29
C LEU A 478 21.67 5.43 -3.16
N HIS A 479 21.53 4.71 -4.28
CA HIS A 479 22.58 4.52 -5.28
C HIS A 479 22.21 5.18 -6.59
N LEU A 480 23.24 5.53 -7.37
CA LEU A 480 23.17 5.83 -8.79
C LEU A 480 23.83 4.70 -9.54
N ALA A 481 23.13 4.07 -10.46
CA ALA A 481 23.70 3.17 -11.45
C ALA A 481 23.64 3.78 -12.85
N VAL A 482 24.69 3.53 -13.64
CA VAL A 482 24.79 3.96 -15.04
C VAL A 482 25.27 2.78 -15.87
N VAL A 483 24.65 2.60 -17.04
CA VAL A 483 25.08 1.62 -18.05
C VAL A 483 25.26 2.34 -19.37
N VAL A 484 26.47 2.21 -19.95
CA VAL A 484 26.80 2.73 -21.29
C VAL A 484 27.15 1.58 -22.21
N ARG A 485 26.32 1.33 -23.20
CA ARG A 485 26.49 0.35 -24.28
C ARG A 485 26.65 1.10 -25.60
N LYS A 486 27.83 1.09 -26.18
CA LYS A 486 28.10 1.68 -27.50
C LYS A 486 29.34 1.04 -28.13
N GLU A 487 29.43 1.12 -29.47
CA GLU A 487 30.69 0.76 -30.15
C GLU A 487 31.86 1.61 -29.62
N LYS A 488 32.94 1.00 -29.22
CA LYS A 488 34.13 1.65 -28.63
C LYS A 488 33.88 2.34 -27.26
N ALA A 489 32.94 1.83 -26.46
CA ALA A 489 32.88 2.24 -25.06
C ALA A 489 34.19 1.85 -24.33
N SER A 490 34.59 2.69 -23.41
CA SER A 490 35.85 2.50 -22.66
C SER A 490 35.68 2.90 -21.18
N PHE A 491 36.59 2.46 -20.34
CA PHE A 491 36.68 2.89 -18.94
C PHE A 491 36.60 4.43 -18.79
N PHE A 492 37.14 5.18 -19.74
CA PHE A 492 37.13 6.64 -19.68
C PHE A 492 35.73 7.24 -19.83
N ASP A 493 34.78 6.56 -20.44
CA ASP A 493 33.41 7.01 -20.48
C ASP A 493 32.80 7.00 -19.07
N GLY A 494 32.94 5.90 -18.34
CA GLY A 494 32.50 5.80 -16.96
C GLY A 494 33.19 6.79 -16.03
N LYS A 495 34.51 6.92 -16.16
CA LYS A 495 35.32 7.90 -15.40
C LYS A 495 34.82 9.33 -15.65
N GLY A 496 34.62 9.70 -16.91
CA GLY A 496 34.13 11.04 -17.30
C GLY A 496 32.75 11.34 -16.72
N ILE A 497 31.87 10.37 -16.63
CA ILE A 497 30.55 10.50 -15.99
C ILE A 497 30.73 10.81 -14.50
N VAL A 498 31.54 10.03 -13.78
CA VAL A 498 31.79 10.21 -12.33
C VAL A 498 32.40 11.59 -12.06
N GLU A 499 33.41 12.01 -12.84
CA GLU A 499 34.03 13.34 -12.73
C GLU A 499 33.05 14.46 -13.02
N SER A 500 32.13 14.26 -13.98
CA SER A 500 31.11 15.26 -14.34
C SER A 500 30.05 15.39 -13.23
N VAL A 501 29.60 14.25 -12.65
CA VAL A 501 28.70 14.26 -11.49
C VAL A 501 29.36 14.96 -10.30
N ALA A 502 30.59 14.63 -9.98
CA ALA A 502 31.33 15.29 -8.90
C ALA A 502 31.45 16.82 -9.13
N LYS A 503 31.73 17.25 -10.36
CA LYS A 503 31.83 18.65 -10.72
C LYS A 503 30.51 19.41 -10.54
N ILE A 504 29.36 18.80 -10.91
CA ILE A 504 28.01 19.38 -10.70
C ILE A 504 27.72 19.56 -9.22
N LEU A 505 28.12 18.59 -8.42
CA LEU A 505 27.97 18.62 -6.97
C LEU A 505 29.01 19.50 -6.25
N GLY A 506 29.97 20.09 -6.97
CA GLY A 506 31.03 20.90 -6.39
C GLY A 506 32.08 20.12 -5.60
N ILE A 507 32.21 18.83 -5.88
CA ILE A 507 33.15 17.91 -5.22
C ILE A 507 34.46 17.89 -5.99
N THR A 508 35.57 18.11 -5.29
CA THR A 508 36.93 18.18 -5.90
C THR A 508 37.87 17.06 -5.41
N THR A 509 37.43 16.26 -4.46
CA THR A 509 38.29 15.29 -3.76
C THR A 509 38.07 13.83 -4.22
N ILE A 510 37.47 13.65 -5.41
CA ILE A 510 37.24 12.29 -5.96
C ILE A 510 38.53 11.75 -6.56
N SER A 511 38.80 10.49 -6.33
CA SER A 511 39.95 9.78 -6.92
C SER A 511 39.56 8.35 -7.30
N PHE A 512 40.42 7.69 -8.09
CA PHE A 512 40.17 6.35 -8.61
C PHE A 512 41.32 5.42 -8.25
N GLU A 513 40.99 4.24 -7.72
CA GLU A 513 41.95 3.18 -7.43
C GLU A 513 41.65 1.97 -8.31
N LYS A 514 42.70 1.34 -8.88
CA LYS A 514 42.53 0.16 -9.73
C LYS A 514 41.88 -0.97 -8.92
N LYS A 515 40.90 -1.63 -9.45
CA LYS A 515 40.27 -2.83 -8.86
C LYS A 515 41.34 -3.94 -8.71
N LYS A 516 41.18 -4.73 -7.64
CA LYS A 516 42.16 -5.81 -7.31
C LYS A 516 41.67 -7.19 -7.79
N ASP A 517 40.44 -7.29 -8.21
CA ASP A 517 39.71 -8.53 -8.59
C ASP A 517 40.01 -8.99 -10.03
N GLY A 518 40.79 -8.24 -10.79
CA GLY A 518 41.15 -8.57 -12.18
C GLY A 518 40.17 -8.04 -13.22
N ILE A 519 39.08 -7.42 -12.80
CA ILE A 519 38.11 -6.75 -13.70
C ILE A 519 38.74 -5.42 -14.16
N GLU A 520 38.63 -5.09 -15.46
CA GLU A 520 39.00 -3.78 -15.94
C GLU A 520 38.07 -2.74 -15.33
N GLY A 521 38.63 -1.89 -14.45
CA GLY A 521 37.83 -0.92 -13.72
C GLY A 521 38.55 -0.22 -12.61
N ALA A 522 37.81 0.57 -11.84
CA ALA A 522 38.34 1.30 -10.70
C ALA A 522 37.32 1.44 -9.58
N ASP A 523 37.78 1.41 -8.36
CA ASP A 523 37.05 1.86 -7.18
C ASP A 523 36.99 3.38 -7.17
N ILE A 524 35.83 3.94 -6.83
CA ILE A 524 35.60 5.38 -6.72
C ILE A 524 35.82 5.78 -5.28
N MET A 525 36.85 6.59 -5.05
CA MET A 525 37.24 7.02 -3.71
C MET A 525 36.86 8.48 -3.47
N LEU A 526 36.20 8.74 -2.34
CA LEU A 526 35.88 10.08 -1.86
C LEU A 526 36.46 10.26 -0.46
N SER A 527 37.42 11.18 -0.33
CA SER A 527 38.11 11.44 0.94
C SER A 527 38.71 10.16 1.59
N GLY A 528 39.19 9.23 0.76
CA GLY A 528 39.80 7.96 1.22
C GLY A 528 38.77 6.83 1.53
N LYS A 529 37.47 7.07 1.34
CA LYS A 529 36.41 6.06 1.48
C LYS A 529 35.98 5.59 0.09
N ASN A 530 35.82 4.28 -0.09
CA ASN A 530 35.21 3.73 -1.30
C ASN A 530 33.71 4.04 -1.26
N ILE A 531 33.19 4.68 -2.33
CA ILE A 531 31.77 5.05 -2.49
C ILE A 531 31.12 4.38 -3.71
N GLY A 532 31.85 3.54 -4.45
CA GLY A 532 31.33 2.88 -5.63
C GLY A 532 32.42 2.36 -6.55
N SER A 533 32.03 1.91 -7.73
CA SER A 533 32.94 1.35 -8.73
C SER A 533 32.57 1.74 -10.15
N ILE A 534 33.56 1.65 -11.03
CA ILE A 534 33.44 1.64 -12.48
C ILE A 534 33.93 0.29 -12.96
N GLU A 535 33.19 -0.37 -13.83
CA GLU A 535 33.61 -1.61 -14.49
C GLU A 535 33.47 -1.43 -16.01
N ALA A 536 34.44 -2.00 -16.73
CA ALA A 536 34.50 -1.95 -18.17
C ALA A 536 34.63 -3.40 -18.69
N ASP A 537 33.50 -3.97 -19.05
CA ASP A 537 33.40 -5.28 -19.67
C ASP A 537 32.66 -5.14 -21.00
N GLU A 538 31.62 -5.90 -21.29
CA GLU A 538 30.76 -5.72 -22.47
C GLU A 538 30.09 -4.35 -22.48
N ASP A 539 29.64 -3.91 -21.32
CA ASP A 539 29.10 -2.57 -21.06
C ASP A 539 30.02 -1.83 -20.07
N ILE A 540 29.97 -0.50 -20.13
CA ILE A 540 30.57 0.32 -19.07
C ILE A 540 29.50 0.53 -17.99
N THR A 541 29.78 0.06 -16.79
CA THR A 541 28.91 0.24 -15.63
C THR A 541 29.54 1.17 -14.60
N VAL A 542 28.70 1.95 -13.95
CA VAL A 542 29.08 2.80 -12.82
C VAL A 542 28.04 2.61 -11.73
N GLU A 543 28.46 2.33 -10.52
CA GLU A 543 27.57 2.37 -9.36
C GLU A 543 28.17 3.25 -8.27
N ILE A 544 27.38 4.17 -7.70
CA ILE A 544 27.83 5.13 -6.68
C ILE A 544 26.81 5.20 -5.55
N ASN A 545 27.28 5.14 -4.32
CA ASN A 545 26.49 5.50 -3.14
C ASN A 545 26.24 7.01 -3.12
N VAL A 546 25.03 7.40 -3.50
CA VAL A 546 24.63 8.81 -3.61
C VAL A 546 24.55 9.48 -2.24
N GLN A 547 24.12 8.77 -1.20
CA GLN A 547 24.04 9.36 0.15
C GLN A 547 25.42 9.81 0.66
N GLU A 548 26.47 9.00 0.41
CA GLU A 548 27.83 9.40 0.77
C GLU A 548 28.33 10.56 -0.10
N LEU A 549 28.01 10.55 -1.38
CA LEU A 549 28.38 11.60 -2.31
C LEU A 549 27.75 12.94 -1.91
N LEU A 550 26.45 12.95 -1.58
CA LEU A 550 25.72 14.17 -1.24
C LEU A 550 26.18 14.84 0.08
N LYS A 551 26.78 14.10 1.01
CA LYS A 551 27.40 14.69 2.22
C LYS A 551 28.49 15.71 1.90
N HIS A 552 29.09 15.61 0.72
CA HIS A 552 30.16 16.49 0.24
C HIS A 552 29.70 17.49 -0.81
N ALA A 553 28.40 17.48 -1.18
CA ALA A 553 27.85 18.39 -2.17
C ALA A 553 27.90 19.86 -1.69
N ASN A 554 28.29 20.76 -2.57
CA ASN A 554 28.44 22.15 -2.26
C ASN A 554 28.06 23.07 -3.46
N SER A 555 27.12 23.95 -3.23
CA SER A 555 26.67 24.90 -4.26
C SER A 555 27.57 26.18 -4.37
N LYS A 556 28.48 26.37 -3.42
CA LYS A 556 29.33 27.58 -3.39
C LYS A 556 30.31 27.57 -4.55
N LYS A 557 30.15 28.51 -5.46
CA LYS A 557 31.09 28.76 -6.53
C LYS A 557 32.11 29.79 -6.05
N ILE A 558 33.38 29.40 -6.09
CA ILE A 558 34.47 30.32 -5.76
C ILE A 558 34.96 30.93 -7.07
N TYR A 559 34.83 32.27 -7.22
CA TYR A 559 35.41 32.98 -8.33
C TYR A 559 36.92 32.95 -8.24
N LYS A 560 37.58 32.53 -9.33
CA LYS A 560 39.03 32.62 -9.51
C LYS A 560 39.29 33.55 -10.70
N GLU A 561 39.97 34.65 -10.44
CA GLU A 561 40.34 35.57 -11.50
C GLU A 561 41.13 34.84 -12.59
N PRO A 562 40.74 34.96 -13.88
CA PRO A 562 41.53 34.42 -14.98
C PRO A 562 42.94 34.97 -14.97
N ALA A 563 43.91 34.19 -15.38
CA ALA A 563 45.28 34.68 -15.50
C ALA A 563 45.37 35.71 -16.59
N LYS A 564 46.05 36.84 -16.30
CA LYS A 564 46.24 37.94 -17.23
C LYS A 564 47.27 37.64 -18.33
N PHE A 565 48.16 36.68 -18.07
CA PHE A 565 49.24 36.32 -18.98
C PHE A 565 48.99 34.93 -19.60
N PRO A 566 49.41 34.75 -20.89
CA PRO A 566 49.21 33.46 -21.56
C PRO A 566 50.07 32.38 -20.92
N PRO A 567 49.57 31.13 -20.88
CA PRO A 567 50.35 29.98 -20.42
C PRO A 567 51.42 29.61 -21.44
N LEU A 568 52.49 28.96 -20.96
CA LEU A 568 53.43 28.25 -21.78
C LEU A 568 53.11 26.77 -21.72
N ILE A 569 53.01 26.07 -22.87
CA ILE A 569 52.55 24.69 -22.97
C ILE A 569 53.66 23.86 -23.61
N GLU A 570 53.99 22.74 -22.99
CA GLU A 570 54.94 21.75 -23.50
C GLU A 570 54.37 20.35 -23.46
N ASP A 571 54.73 19.54 -24.46
CA ASP A 571 54.39 18.13 -24.52
C ASP A 571 55.67 17.31 -24.30
N VAL A 572 55.64 16.48 -23.26
CA VAL A 572 56.78 15.62 -22.87
C VAL A 572 56.38 14.17 -23.13
N ARG A 573 57.13 13.51 -24.03
CA ARG A 573 56.95 12.10 -24.34
C ARG A 573 57.97 11.24 -23.57
N VAL A 574 57.46 10.26 -22.85
CA VAL A 574 58.29 9.41 -22.01
C VAL A 574 57.79 7.95 -22.07
N GLU A 575 58.69 7.00 -21.89
CA GLU A 575 58.34 5.60 -21.67
C GLU A 575 58.39 5.33 -20.17
N ILE A 576 57.21 4.97 -19.60
CA ILE A 576 57.05 4.72 -18.17
C ILE A 576 56.47 3.31 -17.96
N PRO A 577 57.00 2.52 -16.99
CA PRO A 577 56.44 1.25 -16.66
C PRO A 577 54.94 1.33 -16.34
N ALA A 578 54.15 0.32 -16.82
CA ALA A 578 52.69 0.34 -16.77
C ALA A 578 52.11 0.39 -15.37
N HIS A 579 52.84 -0.07 -14.37
CA HIS A 579 52.38 -0.14 -12.98
C HIS A 579 52.30 1.20 -12.24
N TYR A 580 52.83 2.29 -12.86
CA TYR A 580 52.70 3.64 -12.28
C TYR A 580 51.39 4.30 -12.73
N PRO A 581 50.43 4.52 -11.81
CA PRO A 581 49.19 5.23 -12.13
C PRO A 581 49.46 6.68 -12.51
N PHE A 582 48.71 7.20 -13.51
CA PHE A 582 48.87 8.61 -13.96
C PHE A 582 48.64 9.60 -12.82
N ALA A 583 47.69 9.39 -11.94
CA ALA A 583 47.43 10.25 -10.78
C ALA A 583 48.63 10.47 -9.86
N LYS A 584 49.47 9.44 -9.67
CA LYS A 584 50.73 9.56 -8.88
C LYS A 584 51.74 10.40 -9.62
N ILE A 585 51.86 10.21 -10.94
CA ILE A 585 52.76 10.99 -11.80
C ILE A 585 52.28 12.45 -11.82
N GLU A 586 51.04 12.70 -12.12
CA GLU A 586 50.44 14.05 -12.13
C GLU A 586 50.70 14.82 -10.84
N LYS A 587 50.45 14.15 -9.68
CA LYS A 587 50.66 14.76 -8.37
C LYS A 587 52.12 15.16 -8.18
N ALA A 588 53.05 14.24 -8.42
CA ALA A 588 54.47 14.51 -8.23
C ALA A 588 55.01 15.62 -9.13
N LEU A 589 54.54 15.64 -10.40
CA LEU A 589 54.94 16.67 -11.34
C LEU A 589 54.28 18.02 -11.02
N LYS A 590 53.07 18.07 -10.56
CA LYS A 590 52.37 19.30 -10.19
C LYS A 590 52.94 19.93 -8.92
N GLU A 591 53.42 19.11 -7.99
CA GLU A 591 54.10 19.57 -6.78
C GLU A 591 55.53 20.04 -7.02
N SER A 592 56.11 19.80 -8.20
CA SER A 592 57.49 20.19 -8.52
C SER A 592 57.71 21.69 -8.59
N SER A 593 56.68 22.50 -8.93
CA SER A 593 56.80 23.96 -8.99
C SER A 593 55.40 24.61 -8.96
N GLU A 594 55.27 25.75 -8.30
CA GLU A 594 54.05 26.59 -8.31
C GLU A 594 53.67 27.09 -9.72
N LEU A 595 54.65 27.14 -10.65
CA LEU A 595 54.38 27.50 -12.02
C LEU A 595 53.78 26.40 -12.87
N VAL A 596 53.79 25.16 -12.41
CA VAL A 596 53.08 24.02 -13.05
C VAL A 596 51.60 24.14 -12.74
N HIS A 597 50.83 24.66 -13.67
CA HIS A 597 49.40 24.89 -13.50
C HIS A 597 48.58 23.60 -13.64
N SER A 598 48.80 22.85 -14.72
CA SER A 598 48.09 21.61 -14.98
C SER A 598 48.94 20.61 -15.77
N ILE A 599 48.63 19.33 -15.59
CA ILE A 599 49.24 18.23 -16.34
C ILE A 599 48.09 17.35 -16.85
N SER A 600 48.17 16.98 -18.11
CA SER A 600 47.23 16.05 -18.71
C SER A 600 47.95 14.99 -19.55
N LEU A 601 47.39 13.79 -19.56
CA LEU A 601 47.83 12.70 -20.44
C LEU A 601 47.22 12.97 -21.82
N LEU A 602 48.04 13.26 -22.82
CA LEU A 602 47.58 13.60 -24.16
C LEU A 602 47.33 12.34 -24.99
N ASP A 603 48.30 11.45 -25.01
CA ASP A 603 48.16 10.15 -25.70
C ASP A 603 48.99 9.03 -25.01
N VAL A 604 48.67 7.80 -25.38
CA VAL A 604 49.41 6.60 -25.02
C VAL A 604 49.63 5.80 -26.30
N TYR A 605 50.86 5.60 -26.70
CA TYR A 605 51.24 4.76 -27.83
C TYR A 605 52.24 3.67 -27.36
N LYS A 606 51.76 2.41 -27.31
CA LYS A 606 52.48 1.30 -26.68
C LYS A 606 52.86 1.66 -25.24
N ASN A 607 54.17 1.67 -24.88
CA ASN A 607 54.65 2.03 -23.55
C ASN A 607 54.97 3.57 -23.42
N LYS A 608 54.78 4.33 -24.48
CA LYS A 608 55.09 5.76 -24.49
C LYS A 608 53.84 6.56 -24.13
N LYS A 609 53.97 7.45 -23.16
CA LYS A 609 52.94 8.38 -22.70
C LYS A 609 53.38 9.80 -23.01
N THR A 610 52.46 10.60 -23.56
CA THR A 610 52.73 12.04 -23.80
C THR A 610 51.96 12.84 -22.79
N PHE A 611 52.67 13.58 -21.96
CA PHE A 611 52.11 14.48 -20.97
C PHE A 611 52.16 15.93 -21.52
N ARG A 612 51.01 16.59 -21.46
CA ARG A 612 50.94 18.06 -21.68
C ARG A 612 51.09 18.72 -20.34
N ILE A 613 52.07 19.60 -20.23
CA ILE A 613 52.38 20.42 -19.06
C ILE A 613 52.07 21.86 -19.39
N VAL A 614 51.24 22.50 -18.57
CA VAL A 614 50.87 23.89 -18.70
C VAL A 614 51.54 24.67 -17.58
N TYR A 615 52.40 25.58 -17.94
CA TYR A 615 53.06 26.48 -17.02
C TYR A 615 52.37 27.84 -17.05
N LEU A 616 52.09 28.43 -15.90
CA LEU A 616 51.34 29.67 -15.77
C LEU A 616 51.86 30.52 -14.61
N SER A 617 52.08 31.82 -14.88
CA SER A 617 52.31 32.82 -13.84
C SER A 617 51.17 33.85 -13.84
N ARG A 618 50.77 34.26 -12.65
CA ARG A 618 49.72 35.26 -12.47
C ARG A 618 50.28 36.67 -12.52
N THR A 619 51.61 36.84 -12.42
CA THR A 619 52.25 38.14 -12.24
C THR A 619 53.00 38.63 -13.50
N ARG A 620 53.42 37.71 -14.38
CA ARG A 620 54.18 38.10 -15.63
C ARG A 620 54.06 36.97 -16.68
N SER A 621 54.40 37.32 -17.92
CA SER A 621 54.60 36.31 -18.97
C SER A 621 55.83 35.47 -18.68
N LEU A 622 55.71 34.14 -18.94
CA LEU A 622 56.82 33.19 -18.80
C LEU A 622 57.62 33.13 -20.10
N THR A 623 58.95 32.99 -19.97
CA THR A 623 59.85 32.70 -21.05
C THR A 623 60.37 31.27 -20.98
N THR A 624 60.99 30.77 -22.07
CA THR A 624 61.65 29.47 -22.11
C THR A 624 62.72 29.34 -21.03
N GLY A 625 63.41 30.43 -20.70
CA GLY A 625 64.44 30.46 -19.66
C GLY A 625 63.85 30.24 -18.25
N ASP A 626 62.65 30.75 -18.00
CA ASP A 626 61.97 30.60 -16.68
C ASP A 626 61.58 29.14 -16.38
N ILE A 627 61.19 28.37 -17.41
CA ILE A 627 60.70 27.01 -17.26
C ILE A 627 61.84 25.96 -17.38
N GLN A 628 63.03 26.35 -17.90
CA GLN A 628 64.15 25.40 -18.07
C GLN A 628 64.56 24.68 -16.78
N PRO A 629 64.66 25.33 -15.60
CA PRO A 629 64.95 24.64 -14.34
C PRO A 629 63.84 23.68 -13.90
N ILE A 630 62.56 24.09 -14.17
CA ILE A 630 61.42 23.28 -13.82
C ILE A 630 61.34 22.02 -14.70
N ARG A 631 61.62 22.20 -16.02
CA ARG A 631 61.70 21.08 -16.96
C ARG A 631 62.73 20.05 -16.49
N LYS A 632 63.92 20.48 -16.10
CA LYS A 632 64.93 19.58 -15.55
C LYS A 632 64.47 18.85 -14.28
N GLY A 633 63.83 19.58 -13.36
CA GLY A 633 63.20 18.97 -12.18
C GLY A 633 62.13 17.93 -12.51
N ILE A 634 61.31 18.17 -13.51
CA ILE A 634 60.27 17.23 -14.01
C ILE A 634 60.96 16.01 -14.63
N GLU A 635 61.98 16.17 -15.45
CA GLU A 635 62.79 15.09 -16.03
C GLU A 635 63.45 14.22 -14.94
N ASP A 636 64.03 14.87 -13.92
CA ASP A 636 64.62 14.17 -12.76
C ASP A 636 63.56 13.38 -11.98
N ILE A 637 62.38 13.95 -11.73
CA ILE A 637 61.27 13.22 -11.07
C ILE A 637 60.82 12.01 -11.92
N LEU A 638 60.63 12.19 -13.22
CA LEU A 638 60.22 11.13 -14.13
C LEU A 638 61.20 9.99 -14.16
N THR A 639 62.49 10.30 -14.25
CA THR A 639 63.56 9.26 -14.34
C THR A 639 63.84 8.60 -13.02
N THR A 640 63.92 9.33 -11.90
CA THR A 640 64.30 8.78 -10.60
C THR A 640 63.14 8.12 -9.88
N GLN A 641 61.98 8.75 -9.81
CA GLN A 641 60.83 8.21 -9.07
C GLN A 641 59.99 7.23 -9.89
N PHE A 642 59.81 7.48 -11.18
CA PHE A 642 58.95 6.71 -12.05
C PHE A 642 59.69 5.80 -13.05
N LYS A 643 61.02 5.79 -12.99
CA LYS A 643 61.91 5.01 -13.88
C LYS A 643 61.60 5.22 -15.36
N ALA A 644 61.27 6.45 -15.70
CA ALA A 644 60.93 6.81 -17.07
C ALA A 644 62.19 6.91 -17.93
N THR A 645 62.12 6.51 -19.20
CA THR A 645 63.08 6.81 -20.24
C THR A 645 62.57 7.93 -21.09
N LEU A 646 63.28 9.01 -21.15
CA LEU A 646 62.94 10.19 -22.01
C LEU A 646 63.06 9.80 -23.48
N GLY A 647 62.05 10.10 -24.29
CA GLY A 647 62.00 9.70 -25.69
C GLY A 647 62.52 10.73 -26.64
#